data_4cf2edb59e7a3a326444c9e3b9128ff2
#
_entry.id   4cf2edb59e7a3a326444c9e3b9128ff2
#
_cell.length_a   1.000
_cell.length_b   1.000
_cell.length_c   1.000
_cell.angle_alpha   90.00
_cell.angle_beta   90.00
_cell.angle_gamma   90.00
#
_symmetry.space_group_name_H-M   'P 1'
#
loop_
_entity.id
_entity.type
_entity.pdbx_description
1 polymer ?
#
loop_
_entity_poly.entity_id
_entity_poly.type
_entity_poly.pdbx_seq_one_letter_code
_entity_poly.pdbx_strand_id
1 'polypeptide(L)'
;MKTAVALLLAAALVPLTAPAQGNAEFTLHYDKPASTWTEALPVGNGRLGAMVFGNAADELLQLNEATLWSGGPVSPNVNPGAYAQLAPARAALKAGDYAGAAAILTKMQGRYSESYLPLADLRIHQHSDGPVASYYRDLDIRDGIATTRFSAGGVNYRREVFASAPGQVIVVRISADRPRALSLDIGASSQLRFAGQAQDGAIFLRGKAPARVDPNYYKGPSEPVVYDDPAGCRGMRFETVVQPRIQDGTLEAADGKLQIRGASEVLLLVSAATSFAGFDQCPDSAGRDEHALATAPLRTAAGKSYAALRAEHVADVRGYFDRVDLRLGSAHGADRSALPTDRRLEDYARGGRDPQLEALYFQFGRYLLTSSSRTKDAPANLQGIWNKDVRPPWSSNYTTNINLQMNYWPVEAANLSEMFTPLDGLVRHLAVTGAETAQSYYRLPGWVVHHNSDIWAASNPVGDLGHGDPKWANWYMGSAWMSRHLWEHYQFSGDKEYLRSAYPVMKGAAEFMLGWLQEDAQGRLVTMPSTSPENVFRYGDGKENSVTMGSTMDMGIVRDLFTNVTAAGAALGVDADFRARIAAARARLLPFQVGARGQLQEWNLDFEEVEPHHRHVSQLYALHPAHEISPLATPDLARAARRTLELRGDDGTGWSLAWKVNFWARLLDGDHAYALFRNLLRLTKDSDPAWSGHGGAYPNLFDAHPPFQIDGNFAGTAGVIEMLLQSQNGELHLLPALPAAWASGSVRGLVGRGNFVVDIAWQGGRLASGEVLSRLGGPCTIRSATPIAIPALKLRSQKSALGYTLTFDTRKGARYRVAPG
;
A
#
# COMPACT_ATOMS: atom_id res chain seq x y z
N MET A 1 42.66 7.51 70.03
CA MET A 1 42.42 8.23 68.75
C MET A 1 42.11 7.20 67.72
N LYS A 2 40.86 6.97 67.37
CA LYS A 2 40.40 6.13 66.23
C LYS A 2 39.48 6.97 65.39
N THR A 3 39.98 7.37 64.24
CA THR A 3 39.22 8.15 63.23
C THR A 3 38.35 7.21 62.42
N ALA A 4 37.01 7.39 62.48
CA ALA A 4 36.08 6.68 61.60
C ALA A 4 35.93 7.46 60.29
N VAL A 5 36.20 6.78 59.21
CA VAL A 5 35.91 7.26 57.81
C VAL A 5 34.53 6.80 57.45
N ALA A 6 33.60 7.77 57.27
CA ALA A 6 32.29 7.51 56.72
C ALA A 6 32.38 7.50 55.19
N LEU A 7 32.10 6.36 54.56
CA LEU A 7 31.88 6.28 53.10
C LEU A 7 30.45 6.73 52.78
N LEU A 8 30.33 7.87 52.11
CA LEU A 8 29.11 8.29 51.46
C LEU A 8 28.97 7.50 50.14
N LEU A 9 28.03 6.58 50.04
CA LEU A 9 27.58 6.04 48.77
C LEU A 9 26.71 7.09 48.04
N ALA A 10 27.30 7.74 47.07
CA ALA A 10 26.53 8.52 46.11
C ALA A 10 25.80 7.56 45.17
N ALA A 11 24.48 7.45 45.30
CA ALA A 11 23.63 6.79 44.30
C ALA A 11 23.67 7.60 43.00
N ALA A 12 24.38 7.11 42.00
CA ALA A 12 24.36 7.68 40.66
C ALA A 12 22.96 7.47 40.05
N LEU A 13 22.18 8.53 39.96
CA LEU A 13 21.04 8.63 39.08
C LEU A 13 21.56 8.41 37.64
N VAL A 14 21.33 7.22 37.10
CA VAL A 14 21.51 6.97 35.67
C VAL A 14 20.36 7.70 34.96
N PRO A 15 20.65 8.75 34.20
CA PRO A 15 19.59 9.38 33.38
C PRO A 15 19.04 8.35 32.41
N LEU A 16 17.73 8.33 32.21
CA LEU A 16 17.09 7.66 31.08
C LEU A 16 17.67 8.27 29.80
N THR A 17 18.82 7.74 29.37
CA THR A 17 19.44 8.20 28.13
C THR A 17 18.54 7.86 26.97
N ALA A 18 18.32 8.86 26.11
CA ALA A 18 17.81 8.67 24.75
C ALA A 18 18.51 7.48 24.07
N PRO A 19 17.87 6.81 23.11
CA PRO A 19 18.48 5.67 22.42
C PRO A 19 19.86 6.04 21.92
N ALA A 20 20.77 5.07 21.91
CA ALA A 20 22.10 5.25 21.35
C ALA A 20 21.96 5.88 19.95
N GLN A 21 22.74 6.91 19.65
CA GLN A 21 22.66 7.78 18.45
C GLN A 21 22.51 7.08 17.10
N GLY A 22 22.63 5.75 17.04
CA GLY A 22 22.52 4.98 15.79
C GLY A 22 21.10 4.67 15.31
N ASN A 23 20.06 4.75 16.15
CA ASN A 23 18.67 4.35 15.80
C ASN A 23 17.70 5.53 15.72
N ALA A 24 18.04 6.71 16.19
CA ALA A 24 17.12 7.87 16.21
C ALA A 24 16.62 8.26 14.81
N GLU A 25 17.40 8.00 13.76
CA GLU A 25 17.11 8.32 12.37
C GLU A 25 15.91 7.54 11.82
N PHE A 26 15.69 6.29 12.29
CA PHE A 26 14.63 5.40 11.82
C PHE A 26 13.57 5.13 12.90
N THR A 27 13.32 6.12 13.76
CA THR A 27 12.43 5.96 14.91
C THR A 27 11.34 7.02 14.91
N LEU A 28 10.07 6.55 14.91
CA LEU A 28 8.94 7.38 15.29
C LEU A 28 8.87 7.37 16.83
N HIS A 29 8.96 8.52 17.48
CA HIS A 29 8.86 8.55 18.95
C HIS A 29 7.95 9.67 19.47
N TYR A 30 7.44 9.48 20.70
CA TYR A 30 6.47 10.36 21.33
C TYR A 30 6.71 10.40 22.86
N ASP A 31 6.36 11.52 23.46
CA ASP A 31 6.45 11.78 24.89
C ASP A 31 5.11 11.61 25.64
N LYS A 32 4.09 11.07 24.95
CA LYS A 32 2.74 10.82 25.48
C LYS A 32 2.16 9.53 24.89
N PRO A 33 1.23 8.84 25.61
CA PRO A 33 0.45 7.75 25.07
C PRO A 33 -0.39 8.16 23.84
N ALA A 34 -0.77 7.22 23.00
CA ALA A 34 -1.76 7.45 21.97
C ALA A 34 -3.15 7.63 22.59
N SER A 35 -3.85 8.69 22.21
CA SER A 35 -5.24 8.95 22.59
C SER A 35 -6.21 8.54 21.47
N THR A 36 -5.74 8.52 20.22
CA THR A 36 -6.50 8.11 19.06
C THR A 36 -5.80 6.97 18.31
N TRP A 37 -6.54 6.32 17.44
CA TRP A 37 -6.01 5.23 16.61
C TRP A 37 -4.87 5.68 15.70
N THR A 38 -4.96 6.87 15.13
CA THR A 38 -3.95 7.46 14.26
C THR A 38 -2.74 8.05 14.99
N GLU A 39 -2.71 7.95 16.31
CA GLU A 39 -1.52 8.17 17.14
C GLU A 39 -0.84 6.85 17.54
N ALA A 40 -1.57 5.70 17.47
CA ALA A 40 -1.02 4.39 17.81
C ALA A 40 0.03 3.92 16.78
N LEU A 41 0.92 3.03 17.20
CA LEU A 41 2.06 2.57 16.42
C LEU A 41 1.75 1.23 15.73
N PRO A 42 1.87 1.14 14.38
CA PRO A 42 1.59 -0.08 13.65
C PRO A 42 2.76 -1.06 13.72
N VAL A 43 2.51 -2.28 14.15
CA VAL A 43 3.43 -3.41 13.97
C VAL A 43 2.74 -4.48 13.11
N GLY A 44 3.51 -5.19 12.28
CA GLY A 44 2.95 -6.19 11.38
C GLY A 44 4.01 -7.16 10.85
N ASN A 45 3.54 -8.35 10.43
CA ASN A 45 4.38 -9.38 9.81
C ASN A 45 3.88 -9.78 8.42
N GLY A 46 3.00 -8.97 7.82
CA GLY A 46 2.34 -9.23 6.54
C GLY A 46 1.09 -10.09 6.62
N ARG A 47 0.79 -10.70 7.79
CA ARG A 47 -0.42 -11.46 8.07
C ARG A 47 -1.09 -11.01 9.37
N LEU A 48 -0.37 -10.98 10.48
CA LEU A 48 -0.81 -10.44 11.77
C LEU A 48 -0.34 -9.00 11.91
N GLY A 49 -1.22 -8.14 12.35
CA GLY A 49 -0.92 -6.75 12.69
C GLY A 49 -1.48 -6.34 14.05
N ALA A 50 -0.88 -5.30 14.62
CA ALA A 50 -1.40 -4.65 15.82
C ALA A 50 -1.16 -3.15 15.77
N MET A 51 -2.12 -2.37 16.28
CA MET A 51 -1.94 -0.97 16.64
C MET A 51 -1.63 -0.89 18.13
N VAL A 52 -0.44 -0.37 18.48
CA VAL A 52 0.08 -0.29 19.85
C VAL A 52 -0.11 1.11 20.39
N PHE A 53 -0.96 1.27 21.42
CA PHE A 53 -1.29 2.60 21.96
C PHE A 53 -0.22 3.13 22.94
N GLY A 54 0.47 2.24 23.64
CA GLY A 54 1.52 2.62 24.58
C GLY A 54 1.01 3.21 25.87
N ASN A 55 -0.21 2.92 26.32
CA ASN A 55 -0.72 3.43 27.58
C ASN A 55 -0.01 2.76 28.77
N ALA A 56 0.37 3.53 29.77
CA ALA A 56 1.13 3.02 30.91
C ALA A 56 0.29 2.05 31.77
N ALA A 57 -0.93 2.45 32.15
CA ALA A 57 -1.79 1.67 33.02
C ALA A 57 -2.68 0.69 32.24
N ASP A 58 -3.32 1.17 31.15
CA ASP A 58 -4.31 0.42 30.38
C ASP A 58 -3.89 0.28 28.93
N GLU A 59 -2.92 -0.58 28.68
CA GLU A 59 -2.44 -0.84 27.31
C GLU A 59 -3.52 -1.48 26.46
N LEU A 60 -3.63 -0.98 25.22
CA LEU A 60 -4.48 -1.53 24.18
C LEU A 60 -3.64 -1.92 22.99
N LEU A 61 -3.77 -3.17 22.54
CA LEU A 61 -3.32 -3.61 21.24
C LEU A 61 -4.56 -3.99 20.43
N GLN A 62 -4.84 -3.27 19.35
CA GLN A 62 -5.90 -3.62 18.39
C GLN A 62 -5.31 -4.52 17.32
N LEU A 63 -5.78 -5.76 17.28
CA LEU A 63 -5.23 -6.84 16.49
C LEU A 63 -5.95 -6.99 15.16
N ASN A 64 -5.21 -7.35 14.13
CA ASN A 64 -5.73 -7.68 12.80
C ASN A 64 -5.09 -8.97 12.26
N GLU A 65 -5.82 -9.63 11.37
CA GLU A 65 -5.37 -10.80 10.62
C GLU A 65 -5.79 -10.62 9.16
N ALA A 66 -4.87 -10.74 8.21
CA ALA A 66 -5.03 -10.35 6.80
C ALA A 66 -6.18 -11.06 6.08
N THR A 67 -6.56 -12.26 6.52
CA THR A 67 -7.62 -13.06 5.90
C THR A 67 -8.98 -12.94 6.58
N LEU A 68 -9.12 -12.08 7.62
CA LEU A 68 -10.40 -11.93 8.32
C LEU A 68 -11.31 -10.93 7.59
N TRP A 69 -12.22 -11.46 6.81
CA TRP A 69 -13.20 -10.72 6.02
C TRP A 69 -14.62 -11.22 6.30
N SER A 70 -15.62 -10.39 6.03
CA SER A 70 -17.01 -10.83 5.97
C SER A 70 -17.27 -11.71 4.73
N GLY A 71 -18.43 -12.32 4.67
CA GLY A 71 -18.89 -12.97 3.46
C GLY A 71 -18.40 -14.40 3.25
N GLY A 72 -18.29 -14.74 1.99
CA GLY A 72 -17.91 -16.03 1.45
C GLY A 72 -17.83 -15.98 -0.06
N PRO A 73 -17.53 -17.11 -0.75
CA PRO A 73 -17.41 -17.15 -2.20
C PRO A 73 -18.55 -16.47 -2.93
N VAL A 74 -18.21 -15.68 -3.94
CA VAL A 74 -19.18 -14.94 -4.73
C VAL A 74 -19.71 -15.78 -5.88
N SER A 75 -21.00 -15.64 -6.21
CA SER A 75 -21.52 -16.10 -7.47
C SER A 75 -21.11 -15.09 -8.56
N PRO A 76 -20.37 -15.49 -9.58
CA PRO A 76 -19.93 -14.55 -10.62
C PRO A 76 -21.08 -14.02 -11.49
N ASN A 77 -22.20 -14.72 -11.50
CA ASN A 77 -23.41 -14.34 -12.24
C ASN A 77 -24.51 -13.83 -11.29
N VAL A 78 -24.18 -12.82 -10.48
CA VAL A 78 -25.13 -12.24 -9.50
C VAL A 78 -26.24 -11.42 -10.17
N ASN A 79 -26.09 -11.05 -11.45
CA ASN A 79 -27.09 -10.32 -12.24
C ASN A 79 -27.26 -10.96 -13.62
N PRO A 80 -28.09 -11.99 -13.74
CA PRO A 80 -28.35 -12.68 -15.02
C PRO A 80 -28.92 -11.79 -16.13
N GLY A 81 -29.53 -10.65 -15.76
CA GLY A 81 -30.10 -9.68 -16.69
C GLY A 81 -29.08 -8.69 -17.28
N ALA A 82 -27.84 -8.67 -16.77
CA ALA A 82 -26.86 -7.67 -17.15
C ALA A 82 -26.52 -7.63 -18.64
N TYR A 83 -26.28 -8.77 -19.25
CA TYR A 83 -25.96 -8.85 -20.68
C TYR A 83 -27.00 -8.18 -21.58
N ALA A 84 -28.28 -8.33 -21.28
CA ALA A 84 -29.36 -7.74 -22.08
C ALA A 84 -29.33 -6.20 -22.08
N GLN A 85 -28.65 -5.56 -21.12
CA GLN A 85 -28.53 -4.12 -21.01
C GLN A 85 -27.38 -3.55 -21.86
N LEU A 86 -26.41 -4.37 -22.28
CA LEU A 86 -25.21 -3.88 -22.95
C LEU A 86 -25.49 -3.24 -24.32
N ALA A 87 -26.26 -3.89 -25.16
CA ALA A 87 -26.58 -3.36 -26.49
C ALA A 87 -27.43 -2.08 -26.43
N PRO A 88 -28.49 -1.97 -25.57
CA PRO A 88 -29.17 -0.70 -25.33
C PRO A 88 -28.29 0.43 -24.81
N ALA A 89 -27.36 0.16 -23.87
CA ALA A 89 -26.42 1.16 -23.36
C ALA A 89 -25.49 1.67 -24.47
N ARG A 90 -24.94 0.79 -25.30
CA ARG A 90 -24.13 1.17 -26.47
C ARG A 90 -24.92 1.97 -27.51
N ALA A 91 -26.18 1.62 -27.74
CA ALA A 91 -27.07 2.37 -28.68
C ALA A 91 -27.33 3.80 -28.15
N ALA A 92 -27.61 3.95 -26.85
CA ALA A 92 -27.79 5.26 -26.22
C ALA A 92 -26.53 6.14 -26.34
N LEU A 93 -25.34 5.57 -26.08
CA LEU A 93 -24.06 6.29 -26.24
C LEU A 93 -23.81 6.73 -27.69
N LYS A 94 -24.08 5.86 -28.67
CA LYS A 94 -23.96 6.22 -30.09
C LYS A 94 -24.92 7.33 -30.51
N ALA A 95 -26.07 7.43 -29.87
CA ALA A 95 -27.06 8.49 -30.07
C ALA A 95 -26.75 9.78 -29.28
N GLY A 96 -25.71 9.82 -28.45
CA GLY A 96 -25.41 10.95 -27.57
C GLY A 96 -26.31 11.05 -26.35
N ASP A 97 -27.10 10.03 -26.05
CA ASP A 97 -27.94 9.94 -24.84
C ASP A 97 -27.13 9.37 -23.67
N TYR A 98 -26.24 10.21 -23.11
CA TYR A 98 -25.38 9.83 -21.97
C TYR A 98 -26.21 9.50 -20.72
N ALA A 99 -27.30 10.25 -20.46
CA ALA A 99 -28.16 10.02 -19.29
C ALA A 99 -28.91 8.69 -19.39
N GLY A 100 -29.47 8.38 -20.55
CA GLY A 100 -30.09 7.07 -20.83
C GLY A 100 -29.10 5.92 -20.67
N ALA A 101 -27.88 6.08 -21.20
CA ALA A 101 -26.83 5.10 -21.04
C ALA A 101 -26.47 4.86 -19.56
N ALA A 102 -26.27 5.90 -18.77
CA ALA A 102 -25.98 5.79 -17.34
C ALA A 102 -27.10 5.05 -16.57
N ALA A 103 -28.37 5.40 -16.83
CA ALA A 103 -29.52 4.72 -16.22
C ALA A 103 -29.66 3.25 -16.63
N ILE A 104 -29.16 2.88 -17.80
CA ILE A 104 -29.12 1.47 -18.23
C ILE A 104 -28.00 0.73 -17.51
N LEU A 105 -26.82 1.36 -17.36
CA LEU A 105 -25.66 0.75 -16.73
C LEU A 105 -25.89 0.41 -15.24
N THR A 106 -26.68 1.19 -14.50
CA THR A 106 -27.04 0.83 -13.11
C THR A 106 -27.73 -0.54 -13.03
N LYS A 107 -28.51 -0.92 -14.06
CA LYS A 107 -29.18 -2.23 -14.14
C LYS A 107 -28.20 -3.39 -14.37
N MET A 108 -26.94 -3.10 -14.71
CA MET A 108 -25.90 -4.10 -14.90
C MET A 108 -25.09 -4.36 -13.62
N GLN A 109 -25.36 -3.66 -12.52
CA GLN A 109 -24.62 -3.80 -11.27
C GLN A 109 -24.98 -5.11 -10.55
N GLY A 110 -24.01 -5.64 -9.80
CA GLY A 110 -24.17 -6.79 -8.92
C GLY A 110 -24.07 -6.37 -7.46
N ARG A 111 -23.63 -7.27 -6.59
CA ARG A 111 -23.44 -7.02 -5.16
C ARG A 111 -22.23 -6.14 -4.89
N TYR A 112 -22.20 -5.50 -3.72
CA TYR A 112 -20.99 -4.87 -3.19
C TYR A 112 -19.95 -5.94 -2.83
N SER A 113 -18.68 -5.54 -2.80
CA SER A 113 -17.60 -6.33 -2.20
C SER A 113 -17.80 -6.47 -0.69
N GLU A 114 -17.26 -7.53 -0.12
CA GLU A 114 -17.25 -7.75 1.32
C GLU A 114 -16.23 -6.83 2.02
N SER A 115 -16.28 -6.78 3.36
CA SER A 115 -15.48 -5.88 4.18
C SER A 115 -14.36 -6.62 4.91
N TYR A 116 -13.17 -6.01 4.94
CA TYR A 116 -12.09 -6.40 5.84
C TYR A 116 -12.46 -6.03 7.29
N LEU A 117 -12.14 -6.90 8.25
CA LEU A 117 -12.68 -6.82 9.61
C LEU A 117 -11.59 -6.65 10.68
N PRO A 118 -11.90 -5.99 11.83
CA PRO A 118 -11.05 -6.00 13.00
C PRO A 118 -11.09 -7.39 13.65
N LEU A 119 -9.96 -7.84 14.22
CA LEU A 119 -9.87 -9.16 14.85
C LEU A 119 -10.27 -9.13 16.32
N ALA A 120 -9.46 -8.48 17.14
CA ALA A 120 -9.64 -8.44 18.59
C ALA A 120 -8.90 -7.26 19.21
N ASP A 121 -9.37 -6.84 20.37
CA ASP A 121 -8.70 -5.93 21.29
C ASP A 121 -8.03 -6.74 22.41
N LEU A 122 -6.71 -6.69 22.53
CA LEU A 122 -5.96 -7.20 23.67
C LEU A 122 -5.72 -6.05 24.65
N ARG A 123 -6.27 -6.17 25.88
CA ARG A 123 -6.12 -5.18 26.95
C ARG A 123 -5.24 -5.73 28.05
N ILE A 124 -4.30 -4.91 28.50
CA ILE A 124 -3.38 -5.23 29.57
C ILE A 124 -3.50 -4.11 30.61
N HIS A 125 -4.21 -4.36 31.70
CA HIS A 125 -4.25 -3.44 32.83
C HIS A 125 -3.04 -3.74 33.74
N GLN A 126 -2.17 -2.76 33.89
CA GLN A 126 -0.98 -2.86 34.74
C GLN A 126 -1.19 -2.11 36.05
N HIS A 127 -1.18 -2.85 37.15
CA HIS A 127 -1.21 -2.28 38.49
C HIS A 127 0.19 -1.70 38.79
N SER A 128 0.25 -0.40 39.03
CA SER A 128 1.47 0.27 39.48
C SER A 128 1.16 1.26 40.60
N ASP A 129 2.10 1.43 41.52
CA ASP A 129 1.94 2.37 42.62
C ASP A 129 2.29 3.80 42.18
N GLY A 130 1.37 4.75 42.50
CA GLY A 130 1.59 6.17 42.25
C GLY A 130 1.43 6.62 40.80
N PRO A 131 1.58 7.93 40.54
CA PRO A 131 1.43 8.50 39.20
C PRO A 131 2.63 8.16 38.29
N VAL A 132 2.41 8.22 36.98
CA VAL A 132 3.46 8.13 35.96
C VAL A 132 4.33 9.39 36.04
N ALA A 133 5.63 9.20 36.33
CA ALA A 133 6.60 10.28 36.54
C ALA A 133 7.46 10.56 35.28
N SER A 134 7.69 9.55 34.44
CA SER A 134 8.36 9.71 33.15
C SER A 134 7.66 8.82 32.13
N TYR A 135 7.67 9.26 30.87
CA TYR A 135 7.03 8.50 29.78
C TYR A 135 7.77 8.68 28.46
N TYR A 136 7.89 7.60 27.70
CA TYR A 136 8.42 7.56 26.34
C TYR A 136 7.87 6.36 25.59
N ARG A 137 7.50 6.53 24.32
CA ARG A 137 7.21 5.42 23.41
C ARG A 137 7.81 5.66 22.03
N ASP A 138 8.16 4.58 21.36
CA ASP A 138 8.71 4.62 20.02
C ASP A 138 8.29 3.42 19.17
N LEU A 139 8.48 3.58 17.84
CA LEU A 139 8.56 2.51 16.86
C LEU A 139 9.89 2.63 16.12
N ASP A 140 10.82 1.72 16.38
CA ASP A 140 12.00 1.53 15.55
C ASP A 140 11.62 0.73 14.31
N ILE A 141 11.50 1.40 13.16
CA ILE A 141 11.07 0.75 11.91
C ILE A 141 12.14 -0.12 11.27
N ARG A 142 13.41 0.04 11.66
CA ARG A 142 14.50 -0.82 11.20
C ARG A 142 14.49 -2.18 11.87
N ASP A 143 14.13 -2.21 13.16
CA ASP A 143 13.98 -3.45 13.93
C ASP A 143 12.55 -3.96 13.96
N GLY A 144 11.54 -3.15 13.56
CA GLY A 144 10.13 -3.48 13.58
C GLY A 144 9.56 -3.66 15.00
N ILE A 145 10.05 -2.90 15.99
CA ILE A 145 9.72 -3.04 17.41
C ILE A 145 9.12 -1.74 17.94
N ALA A 146 7.92 -1.82 18.50
CA ALA A 146 7.33 -0.75 19.29
C ALA A 146 7.74 -0.90 20.75
N THR A 147 8.23 0.20 21.37
CA THR A 147 8.67 0.22 22.77
C THR A 147 7.91 1.28 23.55
N THR A 148 7.46 0.94 24.76
CA THR A 148 6.94 1.90 25.75
C THR A 148 7.79 1.81 27.00
N ARG A 149 8.22 2.95 27.53
CA ARG A 149 8.98 3.07 28.80
C ARG A 149 8.30 4.11 29.66
N PHE A 150 8.14 3.80 30.93
CA PHE A 150 7.61 4.74 31.91
C PHE A 150 8.10 4.38 33.31
N SER A 151 7.99 5.33 34.21
CA SER A 151 8.25 5.09 35.65
C SER A 151 7.02 5.43 36.47
N ALA A 152 6.70 4.60 37.46
CA ALA A 152 5.65 4.84 38.44
C ALA A 152 6.05 4.19 39.78
N GLY A 153 5.76 4.84 40.90
CA GLY A 153 6.11 4.33 42.24
C GLY A 153 7.60 4.06 42.43
N GLY A 154 8.46 4.73 41.67
CA GLY A 154 9.92 4.51 41.71
C GLY A 154 10.38 3.21 41.03
N VAL A 155 9.54 2.57 40.22
CA VAL A 155 9.87 1.41 39.39
C VAL A 155 9.89 1.87 37.94
N ASN A 156 10.90 1.41 37.16
CA ASN A 156 10.97 1.65 35.72
C ASN A 156 10.44 0.44 34.98
N TYR A 157 9.46 0.67 34.12
CA TYR A 157 8.80 -0.34 33.32
C TYR A 157 9.19 -0.21 31.85
N ARG A 158 9.34 -1.35 31.16
CA ARG A 158 9.54 -1.42 29.72
C ARG A 158 8.62 -2.46 29.11
N ARG A 159 7.95 -2.06 28.02
CA ARG A 159 7.12 -2.93 27.19
C ARG A 159 7.64 -2.89 25.75
N GLU A 160 7.85 -4.06 25.14
CA GLU A 160 8.28 -4.21 23.74
C GLU A 160 7.25 -5.06 23.02
N VAL A 161 6.83 -4.60 21.82
CA VAL A 161 5.81 -5.28 20.99
C VAL A 161 6.34 -5.40 19.58
N PHE A 162 6.29 -6.61 19.01
CA PHE A 162 6.61 -6.83 17.61
C PHE A 162 5.83 -8.01 17.04
N ALA A 163 5.56 -7.99 15.74
CA ALA A 163 4.93 -9.08 15.00
C ALA A 163 6.00 -9.86 14.23
N SER A 164 6.29 -11.08 14.67
CA SER A 164 7.33 -11.92 14.07
C SER A 164 6.81 -12.67 12.85
N ALA A 165 7.41 -12.47 11.68
CA ALA A 165 7.11 -13.26 10.48
C ALA A 165 7.69 -14.67 10.57
N PRO A 166 8.96 -14.90 11.00
CA PRO A 166 9.45 -16.26 11.21
C PRO A 166 8.68 -17.03 12.29
N GLY A 167 8.24 -16.35 13.37
CA GLY A 167 7.49 -16.95 14.45
C GLY A 167 6.00 -17.09 14.22
N GLN A 168 5.42 -16.30 13.29
CA GLN A 168 3.98 -16.17 13.04
C GLN A 168 3.17 -15.84 14.33
N VAL A 169 3.76 -15.03 15.22
CA VAL A 169 3.17 -14.56 16.48
C VAL A 169 3.46 -13.08 16.68
N ILE A 170 2.56 -12.40 17.40
CA ILE A 170 2.86 -11.11 18.02
C ILE A 170 3.44 -11.41 19.41
N VAL A 171 4.57 -10.77 19.71
CA VAL A 171 5.30 -10.91 20.95
C VAL A 171 5.16 -9.64 21.76
N VAL A 172 4.71 -9.74 23.02
CA VAL A 172 4.67 -8.61 23.96
C VAL A 172 5.51 -8.97 25.17
N ARG A 173 6.63 -8.28 25.38
CA ARG A 173 7.46 -8.42 26.57
C ARG A 173 7.20 -7.26 27.50
N ILE A 174 6.93 -7.56 28.78
CA ILE A 174 6.77 -6.58 29.85
C ILE A 174 7.81 -6.89 30.93
N SER A 175 8.62 -5.91 31.28
CA SER A 175 9.68 -6.04 32.29
C SER A 175 9.74 -4.82 33.22
N ALA A 176 10.32 -5.00 34.39
CA ALA A 176 10.57 -3.96 35.36
C ALA A 176 12.04 -4.02 35.81
N ASP A 177 12.58 -2.89 36.33
CA ASP A 177 13.92 -2.83 36.92
C ASP A 177 14.00 -3.42 38.32
N ARG A 178 12.86 -3.84 38.90
CA ARG A 178 12.78 -4.50 40.23
C ARG A 178 12.14 -5.88 40.08
N PRO A 179 12.65 -6.91 40.70
CA PRO A 179 12.04 -8.24 40.70
C PRO A 179 10.65 -8.20 41.36
N ARG A 180 9.74 -9.03 40.81
CA ARG A 180 8.37 -9.23 41.31
C ARG A 180 7.49 -7.95 41.29
N ALA A 181 7.83 -6.96 40.51
CA ALA A 181 7.13 -5.66 40.43
C ALA A 181 5.97 -5.63 39.44
N LEU A 182 5.72 -6.72 38.70
CA LEU A 182 4.65 -6.77 37.70
C LEU A 182 3.41 -7.46 38.26
N SER A 183 2.30 -6.71 38.22
CA SER A 183 0.93 -7.24 38.47
C SER A 183 0.03 -6.78 37.35
N LEU A 184 -0.54 -7.72 36.58
CA LEU A 184 -1.28 -7.46 35.36
C LEU A 184 -2.62 -8.21 35.34
N ASP A 185 -3.65 -7.57 34.75
CA ASP A 185 -4.89 -8.23 34.37
C ASP A 185 -4.98 -8.16 32.85
N ILE A 186 -5.07 -9.31 32.18
CA ILE A 186 -5.05 -9.43 30.73
C ILE A 186 -6.38 -9.96 30.25
N GLY A 187 -7.00 -9.26 29.30
CA GLY A 187 -8.26 -9.66 28.68
C GLY A 187 -8.26 -9.46 27.17
N ALA A 188 -9.08 -10.23 26.48
CA ALA A 188 -9.31 -10.07 25.06
C ALA A 188 -10.80 -9.95 24.76
N SER A 189 -11.15 -9.10 23.78
CA SER A 189 -12.51 -8.90 23.31
C SER A 189 -12.52 -8.68 21.79
N SER A 190 -13.69 -8.79 21.16
CA SER A 190 -13.84 -8.48 19.73
C SER A 190 -15.13 -7.69 19.52
N GLN A 191 -15.17 -6.89 18.48
CA GLN A 191 -16.40 -6.25 18.00
C GLN A 191 -17.29 -7.23 17.21
N LEU A 192 -16.74 -8.35 16.77
CA LEU A 192 -17.45 -9.43 16.10
C LEU A 192 -18.11 -10.36 17.11
N ARG A 193 -19.02 -11.22 16.67
CA ARG A 193 -19.57 -12.28 17.55
C ARG A 193 -18.45 -13.21 18.01
N PHE A 194 -18.30 -13.37 19.33
CA PHE A 194 -17.24 -14.20 19.92
C PHE A 194 -17.65 -14.85 21.23
N ALA A 195 -16.93 -15.90 21.61
CA ALA A 195 -16.87 -16.47 22.94
C ALA A 195 -15.42 -16.41 23.42
N GLY A 196 -15.21 -15.84 24.60
CA GLY A 196 -13.89 -15.75 25.24
C GLY A 196 -13.80 -16.70 26.43
N GLN A 197 -12.67 -17.40 26.57
CA GLN A 197 -12.41 -18.31 27.69
C GLN A 197 -10.95 -18.16 28.13
N ALA A 198 -10.75 -17.96 29.43
CA ALA A 198 -9.46 -18.08 30.09
C ALA A 198 -9.35 -19.44 30.74
N GLN A 199 -8.49 -20.32 30.25
CA GLN A 199 -8.28 -21.68 30.76
C GLN A 199 -6.86 -22.14 30.47
N ASP A 200 -6.36 -23.08 31.28
CA ASP A 200 -5.02 -23.67 31.09
C ASP A 200 -3.90 -22.65 30.96
N GLY A 201 -4.05 -21.50 31.62
CA GLY A 201 -3.08 -20.41 31.61
C GLY A 201 -3.05 -19.59 30.31
N ALA A 202 -4.06 -19.70 29.43
CA ALA A 202 -4.17 -18.94 28.19
C ALA A 202 -5.57 -18.35 28.01
N ILE A 203 -5.69 -17.33 27.16
CA ILE A 203 -6.99 -16.82 26.67
C ILE A 203 -7.22 -17.38 25.27
N PHE A 204 -8.42 -17.93 25.08
CA PHE A 204 -8.95 -18.35 23.79
C PHE A 204 -10.14 -17.48 23.45
N LEU A 205 -10.07 -16.73 22.36
CA LEU A 205 -11.17 -15.95 21.82
C LEU A 205 -11.56 -16.56 20.48
N ARG A 206 -12.73 -17.20 20.45
CA ARG A 206 -13.29 -17.84 19.24
C ARG A 206 -14.44 -17.02 18.74
N GLY A 207 -14.47 -16.74 17.44
CA GLY A 207 -15.51 -15.90 16.89
C GLY A 207 -15.92 -16.30 15.49
N LYS A 208 -16.92 -15.57 15.01
CA LYS A 208 -17.47 -15.70 13.67
C LYS A 208 -17.63 -14.32 13.04
N ALA A 209 -17.15 -14.19 11.83
CA ALA A 209 -17.34 -13.01 10.99
C ALA A 209 -18.80 -12.96 10.47
N PRO A 210 -19.32 -11.78 10.13
CA PRO A 210 -20.60 -11.64 9.45
C PRO A 210 -20.63 -12.34 8.10
N ALA A 211 -21.77 -12.85 7.73
CA ALA A 211 -22.04 -13.39 6.40
C ALA A 211 -22.15 -12.29 5.33
N ARG A 212 -22.37 -11.05 5.74
CA ARG A 212 -22.38 -9.85 4.87
C ARG A 212 -22.14 -8.61 5.71
N VAL A 213 -21.35 -7.67 5.16
CA VAL A 213 -21.20 -6.31 5.70
C VAL A 213 -21.31 -5.31 4.55
N ASP A 214 -22.36 -4.49 4.61
CA ASP A 214 -22.56 -3.43 3.61
C ASP A 214 -21.55 -2.29 3.80
N PRO A 215 -21.10 -1.63 2.72
CA PRO A 215 -20.20 -0.49 2.82
C PRO A 215 -20.73 0.61 3.75
N ASN A 216 -19.82 1.33 4.40
CA ASN A 216 -20.19 2.37 5.37
C ASN A 216 -21.02 3.52 4.78
N TYR A 217 -20.84 3.81 3.48
CA TYR A 217 -21.58 4.84 2.74
C TYR A 217 -22.94 4.36 2.19
N TYR A 218 -23.19 3.04 2.14
CA TYR A 218 -24.46 2.51 1.66
C TYR A 218 -25.50 2.50 2.78
N LYS A 219 -26.66 3.10 2.49
CA LYS A 219 -27.82 3.15 3.38
C LYS A 219 -28.97 2.36 2.75
N GLY A 220 -28.79 1.04 2.67
CA GLY A 220 -29.82 0.13 2.17
C GLY A 220 -30.97 -0.04 3.15
N PRO A 221 -32.07 -0.67 2.73
CA PRO A 221 -33.27 -0.91 3.56
C PRO A 221 -33.07 -2.03 4.60
N SER A 222 -31.98 -2.81 4.51
CA SER A 222 -31.69 -3.95 5.38
C SER A 222 -30.64 -3.61 6.43
N GLU A 223 -30.55 -4.47 7.46
CA GLU A 223 -29.49 -4.40 8.44
C GLU A 223 -28.10 -4.51 7.77
N PRO A 224 -27.17 -3.59 8.05
CA PRO A 224 -25.91 -3.52 7.30
C PRO A 224 -24.88 -4.57 7.69
N VAL A 225 -25.05 -5.26 8.83
CA VAL A 225 -24.15 -6.32 9.31
C VAL A 225 -24.99 -7.55 9.60
N VAL A 226 -24.88 -8.57 8.76
CA VAL A 226 -25.71 -9.78 8.80
C VAL A 226 -24.83 -10.97 9.10
N TYR A 227 -25.20 -11.73 10.16
CA TYR A 227 -24.47 -12.95 10.53
C TYR A 227 -25.12 -14.23 10.02
N ASP A 228 -26.41 -14.16 9.75
CA ASP A 228 -27.17 -15.35 9.40
C ASP A 228 -26.94 -15.74 7.93
N ASP A 229 -26.56 -16.97 7.72
CA ASP A 229 -26.46 -17.62 6.41
C ASP A 229 -27.11 -19.01 6.46
N PRO A 230 -28.36 -19.16 6.01
CA PRO A 230 -29.05 -20.46 5.99
C PRO A 230 -28.35 -21.53 5.16
N ALA A 231 -27.50 -21.14 4.22
CA ALA A 231 -26.72 -22.09 3.40
C ALA A 231 -25.48 -22.64 4.15
N GLY A 232 -25.08 -22.04 5.27
CA GLY A 232 -23.94 -22.48 6.06
C GLY A 232 -22.61 -22.36 5.35
N CYS A 233 -22.48 -21.43 4.40
CA CYS A 233 -21.26 -21.21 3.60
C CYS A 233 -20.47 -19.98 4.07
N ARG A 234 -21.16 -18.88 4.37
CA ARG A 234 -20.58 -17.56 4.61
C ARG A 234 -20.31 -17.30 6.09
N GLY A 235 -19.39 -16.37 6.37
CA GLY A 235 -19.00 -15.99 7.73
C GLY A 235 -17.86 -16.85 8.25
N MET A 236 -16.62 -16.39 8.08
CA MET A 236 -15.43 -17.07 8.58
C MET A 236 -15.47 -17.30 10.07
N ARG A 237 -14.98 -18.45 10.52
CA ARG A 237 -14.58 -18.65 11.90
C ARG A 237 -13.18 -18.09 12.11
N PHE A 238 -12.89 -17.62 13.30
CA PHE A 238 -11.56 -17.16 13.68
C PHE A 238 -11.26 -17.51 15.14
N GLU A 239 -9.98 -17.64 15.44
CA GLU A 239 -9.51 -17.78 16.81
C GLU A 239 -8.29 -16.90 17.06
N THR A 240 -8.29 -16.24 18.21
CA THR A 240 -7.12 -15.54 18.77
C THR A 240 -6.73 -16.23 20.08
N VAL A 241 -5.45 -16.55 20.22
CA VAL A 241 -4.91 -17.18 21.43
C VAL A 241 -3.83 -16.29 22.03
N VAL A 242 -3.96 -16.00 23.35
CA VAL A 242 -2.97 -15.25 24.12
C VAL A 242 -2.37 -16.17 25.17
N GLN A 243 -1.09 -16.48 25.03
CA GLN A 243 -0.38 -17.38 25.93
C GLN A 243 0.73 -16.64 26.69
N PRO A 244 0.60 -16.39 28.01
CA PRO A 244 1.66 -15.79 28.81
C PRO A 244 2.72 -16.82 29.22
N ARG A 245 3.92 -16.31 29.42
CA ARG A 245 5.03 -16.94 30.13
C ARG A 245 5.51 -15.96 31.18
N ILE A 246 5.59 -16.35 32.40
CA ILE A 246 6.00 -15.48 33.53
C ILE A 246 7.30 -15.96 34.14
N GLN A 247 8.09 -15.00 34.58
CA GLN A 247 9.22 -15.28 35.47
C GLN A 247 8.80 -14.82 36.88
N ASP A 248 8.80 -15.72 37.83
CA ASP A 248 8.30 -15.56 39.21
C ASP A 248 6.79 -15.24 39.27
N GLY A 249 6.26 -15.12 40.48
CA GLY A 249 4.86 -14.74 40.71
C GLY A 249 3.86 -15.86 40.47
N THR A 250 2.60 -15.47 40.33
CA THR A 250 1.46 -16.37 40.05
C THR A 250 0.71 -15.97 38.82
N LEU A 251 0.13 -16.96 38.15
CA LEU A 251 -0.78 -16.80 37.02
C LEU A 251 -2.07 -17.56 37.30
N GLU A 252 -3.18 -16.86 37.30
CA GLU A 252 -4.52 -17.41 37.55
C GLU A 252 -5.48 -17.00 36.41
N ALA A 253 -6.43 -17.90 36.11
CA ALA A 253 -7.53 -17.59 35.20
C ALA A 253 -8.77 -17.31 36.06
N ALA A 254 -9.28 -16.08 36.00
CA ALA A 254 -10.46 -15.65 36.75
C ALA A 254 -11.28 -14.65 35.91
N ASP A 255 -12.60 -14.76 35.96
CA ASP A 255 -13.53 -13.83 35.29
C ASP A 255 -13.26 -13.60 33.80
N GLY A 256 -12.86 -14.66 33.10
CA GLY A 256 -12.51 -14.59 31.67
C GLY A 256 -11.21 -13.86 31.35
N LYS A 257 -10.41 -13.54 32.38
CA LYS A 257 -9.10 -12.85 32.27
C LYS A 257 -7.99 -13.71 32.85
N LEU A 258 -6.76 -13.36 32.50
CA LEU A 258 -5.55 -13.84 33.14
C LEU A 258 -5.08 -12.79 34.15
N GLN A 259 -4.87 -13.22 35.40
CA GLN A 259 -4.34 -12.41 36.49
C GLN A 259 -2.92 -12.86 36.82
N ILE A 260 -1.98 -11.95 36.66
CA ILE A 260 -0.55 -12.16 37.00
C ILE A 260 -0.23 -11.28 38.21
N ARG A 261 0.41 -11.86 39.22
CA ARG A 261 0.79 -11.13 40.41
C ARG A 261 2.22 -11.42 40.81
N GLY A 262 3.01 -10.35 41.03
CA GLY A 262 4.38 -10.41 41.49
C GLY A 262 5.32 -11.09 40.54
N ALA A 263 5.17 -10.90 39.22
CA ALA A 263 6.13 -11.38 38.22
C ALA A 263 7.29 -10.41 38.04
N SER A 264 8.48 -10.94 37.69
CA SER A 264 9.67 -10.14 37.32
C SER A 264 9.71 -9.82 35.84
N GLU A 265 9.21 -10.71 34.99
CA GLU A 265 9.05 -10.55 33.55
C GLU A 265 7.80 -11.30 33.09
N VAL A 266 7.09 -10.71 32.12
CA VAL A 266 5.95 -11.33 31.44
C VAL A 266 6.19 -11.27 29.94
N LEU A 267 6.07 -12.43 29.29
CA LEU A 267 6.12 -12.57 27.85
C LEU A 267 4.77 -13.09 27.34
N LEU A 268 4.02 -12.29 26.58
CA LEU A 268 2.81 -12.74 25.93
C LEU A 268 3.13 -13.14 24.50
N LEU A 269 2.71 -14.34 24.12
CA LEU A 269 2.70 -14.82 22.73
C LEU A 269 1.26 -14.79 22.25
N VAL A 270 1.00 -14.01 21.20
CA VAL A 270 -0.32 -13.85 20.61
C VAL A 270 -0.32 -14.41 19.19
N SER A 271 -1.22 -15.32 18.91
CA SER A 271 -1.44 -15.86 17.58
C SER A 271 -2.91 -15.82 17.22
N ALA A 272 -3.19 -15.74 15.95
CA ALA A 272 -4.55 -15.82 15.44
C ALA A 272 -4.57 -16.50 14.07
N ALA A 273 -5.72 -17.06 13.74
CA ALA A 273 -6.00 -17.62 12.43
C ALA A 273 -7.49 -17.56 12.11
N THR A 274 -7.80 -17.63 10.81
CA THR A 274 -9.16 -17.74 10.29
C THR A 274 -9.37 -19.09 9.63
N SER A 275 -10.62 -19.43 9.38
CA SER A 275 -11.00 -20.61 8.61
C SER A 275 -10.85 -20.41 7.08
N PHE A 276 -10.30 -19.30 6.62
CA PHE A 276 -10.10 -19.04 5.19
C PHE A 276 -9.29 -20.15 4.52
N ALA A 277 -9.85 -20.79 3.49
CA ALA A 277 -9.25 -21.91 2.77
C ALA A 277 -8.96 -21.58 1.29
N GLY A 278 -9.42 -20.41 0.82
CA GLY A 278 -9.30 -19.94 -0.55
C GLY A 278 -10.54 -19.13 -0.95
N PHE A 279 -10.42 -18.39 -2.04
CA PHE A 279 -11.47 -17.48 -2.51
C PHE A 279 -12.77 -18.19 -2.95
N ASP A 280 -12.68 -19.47 -3.28
CA ASP A 280 -13.75 -20.34 -3.81
C ASP A 280 -14.27 -21.36 -2.78
N GLN A 281 -13.78 -21.33 -1.55
CA GLN A 281 -14.16 -22.28 -0.50
C GLN A 281 -15.08 -21.63 0.53
N CYS A 282 -16.16 -22.34 0.92
CA CYS A 282 -17.06 -21.89 1.98
C CYS A 282 -16.32 -21.81 3.33
N PRO A 283 -16.07 -20.62 3.89
CA PRO A 283 -15.25 -20.49 5.10
C PRO A 283 -15.90 -21.07 6.35
N ASP A 284 -17.23 -21.20 6.39
CA ASP A 284 -17.94 -21.79 7.52
C ASP A 284 -17.89 -23.32 7.48
N SER A 285 -18.43 -23.94 6.42
CA SER A 285 -18.61 -25.40 6.35
C SER A 285 -17.41 -26.15 5.80
N ALA A 286 -16.59 -25.52 4.92
CA ALA A 286 -15.42 -26.13 4.27
C ALA A 286 -14.10 -25.43 4.62
N GLY A 287 -14.14 -24.58 5.67
CA GLY A 287 -12.96 -23.81 6.12
C GLY A 287 -11.91 -24.68 6.80
N ARG A 288 -10.70 -24.13 6.90
CA ARG A 288 -9.58 -24.73 7.64
C ARG A 288 -9.85 -24.76 9.14
N ASP A 289 -9.12 -25.59 9.87
CA ASP A 289 -9.15 -25.64 11.32
C ASP A 289 -8.39 -24.42 11.90
N GLU A 290 -9.11 -23.36 12.23
CA GLU A 290 -8.58 -22.13 12.80
C GLU A 290 -7.88 -22.34 14.14
N HIS A 291 -8.36 -23.31 14.95
CA HIS A 291 -7.73 -23.66 16.23
C HIS A 291 -6.35 -24.26 16.05
N ALA A 292 -6.23 -25.25 15.19
CA ALA A 292 -4.93 -25.85 14.86
C ALA A 292 -3.95 -24.84 14.29
N LEU A 293 -4.42 -23.94 13.41
CA LEU A 293 -3.63 -22.87 12.79
C LEU A 293 -3.18 -21.79 13.77
N ALA A 294 -4.03 -21.41 14.73
CA ALA A 294 -3.69 -20.41 15.74
C ALA A 294 -2.73 -20.99 16.81
N THR A 295 -2.86 -22.27 17.17
CA THR A 295 -2.07 -22.87 18.23
C THR A 295 -0.70 -23.39 17.77
N ALA A 296 -0.54 -23.78 16.52
CA ALA A 296 0.73 -24.32 16.00
C ALA A 296 1.92 -23.36 16.13
N PRO A 297 1.80 -22.06 15.75
CA PRO A 297 2.88 -21.08 15.95
C PRO A 297 3.24 -20.88 17.42
N LEU A 298 2.26 -20.90 18.31
CA LEU A 298 2.48 -20.74 19.75
C LEU A 298 3.31 -21.87 20.32
N ARG A 299 3.04 -23.13 19.94
CA ARG A 299 3.84 -24.29 20.38
C ARG A 299 5.31 -24.13 19.96
N THR A 300 5.57 -23.64 18.76
CA THR A 300 6.93 -23.41 18.27
C THR A 300 7.60 -22.23 19.00
N ALA A 301 6.88 -21.12 19.20
CA ALA A 301 7.41 -19.93 19.86
C ALA A 301 7.62 -20.16 21.37
N ALA A 302 6.79 -20.96 22.00
CA ALA A 302 6.88 -21.28 23.45
C ALA A 302 8.21 -21.96 23.82
N GLY A 303 8.83 -22.69 22.91
CA GLY A 303 10.15 -23.31 23.11
C GLY A 303 11.35 -22.35 23.01
N LYS A 304 11.12 -21.08 22.61
CA LYS A 304 12.19 -20.12 22.37
C LYS A 304 12.28 -19.09 23.51
N SER A 305 13.48 -18.61 23.80
CA SER A 305 13.68 -17.46 24.68
C SER A 305 13.21 -16.15 23.99
N TYR A 306 12.88 -15.11 24.76
CA TYR A 306 12.61 -13.79 24.19
C TYR A 306 13.75 -13.30 23.30
N ALA A 307 15.01 -13.49 23.74
CA ALA A 307 16.19 -13.10 22.96
C ALA A 307 16.26 -13.79 21.60
N ALA A 308 15.91 -15.07 21.52
CA ALA A 308 15.86 -15.82 20.26
C ALA A 308 14.72 -15.31 19.34
N LEU A 309 13.51 -15.14 19.87
CA LEU A 309 12.37 -14.60 19.11
C LEU A 309 12.68 -13.19 18.55
N ARG A 310 13.28 -12.33 19.38
CA ARG A 310 13.68 -10.98 18.97
C ARG A 310 14.77 -11.02 17.88
N ALA A 311 15.77 -11.87 18.05
CA ALA A 311 16.88 -11.98 17.10
C ALA A 311 16.40 -12.46 15.72
N GLU A 312 15.53 -13.47 15.67
CA GLU A 312 14.92 -13.98 14.43
C GLU A 312 14.07 -12.90 13.76
N HIS A 313 13.25 -12.18 14.53
CA HIS A 313 12.42 -11.09 14.02
C HIS A 313 13.27 -9.95 13.44
N VAL A 314 14.27 -9.47 14.17
CA VAL A 314 15.15 -8.38 13.73
C VAL A 314 15.95 -8.77 12.49
N ALA A 315 16.44 -10.01 12.42
CA ALA A 315 17.15 -10.49 11.24
C ALA A 315 16.24 -10.52 9.99
N ASP A 316 14.97 -10.92 10.13
CA ASP A 316 13.99 -10.91 9.06
C ASP A 316 13.69 -9.48 8.60
N VAL A 317 13.33 -8.58 9.50
CA VAL A 317 12.98 -7.19 9.16
C VAL A 317 14.15 -6.46 8.52
N ARG A 318 15.35 -6.55 9.09
CA ARG A 318 16.57 -5.95 8.54
C ARG A 318 16.97 -6.53 7.19
N GLY A 319 16.65 -7.79 6.96
CA GLY A 319 16.85 -8.44 5.65
C GLY A 319 16.16 -7.73 4.49
N TYR A 320 15.09 -6.99 4.76
CA TYR A 320 14.39 -6.14 3.80
C TYR A 320 14.76 -4.65 3.98
N PHE A 321 14.77 -4.17 5.22
CA PHE A 321 14.98 -2.76 5.52
C PHE A 321 16.34 -2.27 5.03
N ASP A 322 17.40 -2.99 5.33
CA ASP A 322 18.79 -2.59 5.04
C ASP A 322 19.16 -2.67 3.54
N ARG A 323 18.26 -3.18 2.69
CA ARG A 323 18.48 -3.22 1.23
C ARG A 323 18.51 -1.84 0.59
N VAL A 324 17.78 -0.86 1.17
CA VAL A 324 17.72 0.51 0.65
C VAL A 324 17.93 1.50 1.77
N ASP A 325 18.83 2.45 1.55
CA ASP A 325 19.17 3.50 2.51
C ASP A 325 19.16 4.86 1.81
N LEU A 326 18.22 5.73 2.21
CA LEU A 326 18.11 7.11 1.73
C LEU A 326 18.62 8.07 2.80
N ARG A 327 19.59 8.89 2.46
CA ARG A 327 20.13 9.94 3.31
C ARG A 327 20.03 11.28 2.61
N LEU A 328 19.35 12.22 3.24
CA LEU A 328 19.20 13.58 2.75
C LEU A 328 20.00 14.51 3.64
N GLY A 329 20.96 15.21 3.04
CA GLY A 329 21.79 16.18 3.74
C GLY A 329 21.05 17.49 3.97
N SER A 330 21.17 18.05 5.18
CA SER A 330 20.73 19.41 5.45
C SER A 330 21.87 20.38 5.14
N ALA A 331 21.67 21.29 4.20
CA ALA A 331 22.65 22.36 3.96
C ALA A 331 22.70 23.33 5.15
N HIS A 332 21.63 23.48 5.94
CA HIS A 332 21.49 24.42 7.05
C HIS A 332 20.40 24.02 8.06
N GLY A 333 20.47 22.83 8.68
CA GLY A 333 19.45 22.45 9.66
C GLY A 333 20.03 21.71 10.86
N ALA A 334 19.57 22.05 12.08
CA ALA A 334 19.82 21.25 13.26
C ALA A 334 19.19 19.87 13.09
N ASP A 335 19.85 18.84 13.61
CA ASP A 335 19.26 17.50 13.72
C ASP A 335 18.01 17.59 14.61
N ARG A 336 16.85 17.23 14.03
CA ARG A 336 15.56 17.27 14.71
C ARG A 336 15.09 15.87 15.15
N SER A 337 15.90 14.85 14.95
CA SER A 337 15.55 13.45 15.28
C SER A 337 15.26 13.23 16.78
N ALA A 338 15.77 14.14 17.63
CA ALA A 338 15.49 14.13 19.07
C ALA A 338 14.09 14.67 19.44
N LEU A 339 13.37 15.35 18.53
CA LEU A 339 12.03 15.86 18.79
C LEU A 339 10.98 14.77 18.54
N PRO A 340 9.89 14.70 19.34
CA PRO A 340 8.77 13.84 19.05
C PRO A 340 8.26 14.00 17.62
N THR A 341 7.84 12.90 17.01
CA THR A 341 7.44 12.86 15.57
C THR A 341 6.27 13.80 15.26
N ASP A 342 5.27 13.87 16.15
CA ASP A 342 4.16 14.80 16.02
C ASP A 342 4.61 16.27 16.06
N ARG A 343 5.60 16.60 16.86
CA ARG A 343 6.21 17.94 16.89
C ARG A 343 6.98 18.26 15.62
N ARG A 344 7.72 17.28 15.09
CA ARG A 344 8.41 17.43 13.81
C ARG A 344 7.41 17.74 12.68
N LEU A 345 6.28 17.01 12.62
CA LEU A 345 5.20 17.24 11.66
C LEU A 345 4.57 18.63 11.83
N GLU A 346 4.30 19.07 13.07
CA GLU A 346 3.79 20.41 13.35
C GLU A 346 4.72 21.51 12.82
N ASP A 347 6.04 21.38 13.10
CA ASP A 347 7.05 22.32 12.64
C ASP A 347 7.17 22.30 11.11
N TYR A 348 7.12 21.11 10.51
CA TYR A 348 7.17 20.92 9.07
C TYR A 348 5.96 21.57 8.36
N ALA A 349 4.75 21.42 8.91
CA ALA A 349 3.53 22.05 8.41
C ALA A 349 3.58 23.58 8.47
N ARG A 350 4.32 24.16 9.43
CA ARG A 350 4.57 25.61 9.54
C ARG A 350 5.69 26.13 8.60
N GLY A 351 6.18 25.31 7.70
CA GLY A 351 7.21 25.67 6.72
C GLY A 351 8.65 25.31 7.14
N GLY A 352 8.81 24.59 8.26
CA GLY A 352 10.10 24.05 8.68
C GLY A 352 10.70 23.09 7.66
N ARG A 353 12.01 22.87 7.72
CA ARG A 353 12.74 21.87 6.92
C ARG A 353 13.21 20.75 7.84
N ASP A 354 12.96 19.51 7.44
CA ASP A 354 13.38 18.31 8.15
C ASP A 354 13.68 17.16 7.18
N PRO A 355 14.87 17.18 6.54
CA PRO A 355 15.26 16.13 5.58
C PRO A 355 15.30 14.73 6.20
N GLN A 356 15.58 14.63 7.51
CA GLN A 356 15.54 13.35 8.21
C GLN A 356 14.09 12.83 8.36
N LEU A 357 13.08 13.70 8.53
CA LEU A 357 11.66 13.31 8.52
C LEU A 357 11.25 12.86 7.13
N GLU A 358 11.73 13.51 6.08
CA GLU A 358 11.46 13.14 4.68
C GLU A 358 12.04 11.74 4.36
N ALA A 359 13.26 11.47 4.78
CA ALA A 359 13.90 10.16 4.65
C ALA A 359 13.21 9.10 5.53
N LEU A 360 12.78 9.44 6.73
CA LEU A 360 12.01 8.57 7.63
C LEU A 360 10.67 8.19 6.98
N TYR A 361 9.94 9.13 6.39
CA TYR A 361 8.66 8.87 5.70
C TYR A 361 8.84 7.91 4.52
N PHE A 362 9.90 8.10 3.72
CA PHE A 362 10.26 7.16 2.65
C PHE A 362 10.48 5.74 3.17
N GLN A 363 11.27 5.58 4.25
CA GLN A 363 11.54 4.28 4.85
C GLN A 363 10.31 3.70 5.56
N PHE A 364 9.44 4.57 6.09
CA PHE A 364 8.18 4.15 6.72
C PHE A 364 7.24 3.48 5.71
N GLY A 365 7.10 4.01 4.49
CA GLY A 365 6.32 3.33 3.45
C GLY A 365 6.89 1.95 3.10
N ARG A 366 8.22 1.77 3.03
CA ARG A 366 8.85 0.45 2.86
C ARG A 366 8.57 -0.47 4.04
N TYR A 367 8.63 0.05 5.28
CA TYR A 367 8.28 -0.70 6.49
C TYR A 367 6.80 -1.14 6.47
N LEU A 368 5.87 -0.25 6.15
CA LEU A 368 4.45 -0.57 6.08
C LEU A 368 4.16 -1.66 5.05
N LEU A 369 4.84 -1.64 3.90
CA LEU A 369 4.66 -2.64 2.86
C LEU A 369 5.15 -4.03 3.32
N THR A 370 6.33 -4.11 3.91
CA THR A 370 6.86 -5.38 4.46
C THR A 370 6.04 -5.89 5.64
N SER A 371 5.37 -5.00 6.36
CA SER A 371 4.54 -5.33 7.52
C SER A 371 3.10 -5.71 7.15
N SER A 372 2.63 -5.45 5.91
CA SER A 372 1.24 -5.67 5.49
C SER A 372 1.06 -6.59 4.27
N SER A 373 2.12 -7.00 3.56
CA SER A 373 2.00 -7.74 2.30
C SER A 373 2.95 -8.94 2.22
N ARG A 374 2.65 -10.01 2.98
CA ARG A 374 3.50 -11.23 3.01
C ARG A 374 2.68 -12.52 3.04
N THR A 375 1.41 -12.48 2.75
CA THR A 375 0.58 -13.68 2.56
C THR A 375 0.81 -14.26 1.17
N LYS A 376 0.10 -15.33 0.85
CA LYS A 376 0.14 -15.92 -0.49
C LYS A 376 -0.72 -15.14 -1.49
N ASP A 377 -1.89 -14.62 -1.05
CA ASP A 377 -2.98 -14.20 -1.94
C ASP A 377 -3.93 -13.15 -1.32
N ALA A 378 -3.59 -12.62 -0.14
CA ALA A 378 -4.28 -11.49 0.49
C ALA A 378 -3.33 -10.27 0.51
N PRO A 379 -3.38 -9.40 -0.52
CA PRO A 379 -2.54 -8.21 -0.59
C PRO A 379 -2.92 -7.16 0.45
N ALA A 380 -2.07 -6.14 0.61
CA ALA A 380 -2.40 -4.96 1.39
C ALA A 380 -3.67 -4.30 0.83
N ASN A 381 -4.71 -4.18 1.68
CA ASN A 381 -5.98 -3.54 1.33
C ASN A 381 -5.87 -2.00 1.48
N LEU A 382 -7.00 -1.26 1.43
CA LEU A 382 -7.01 0.21 1.59
C LEU A 382 -6.36 0.71 2.89
N GLN A 383 -6.29 -0.15 3.91
CA GLN A 383 -5.67 0.16 5.21
C GLN A 383 -4.45 -0.75 5.51
N GLY A 384 -3.88 -1.37 4.51
CA GLY A 384 -2.81 -2.36 4.67
C GLY A 384 -3.34 -3.64 5.31
N ILE A 385 -3.11 -3.78 6.63
CA ILE A 385 -3.74 -4.80 7.48
C ILE A 385 -4.33 -4.17 8.76
N TRP A 386 -4.23 -2.86 8.94
CA TRP A 386 -4.66 -2.18 10.17
C TRP A 386 -6.03 -1.55 10.02
N ASN A 387 -7.02 -2.13 10.67
CA ASN A 387 -8.41 -1.70 10.67
C ASN A 387 -9.02 -1.87 12.07
N LYS A 388 -9.77 -0.87 12.52
CA LYS A 388 -10.45 -0.88 13.82
C LYS A 388 -11.97 -1.01 13.71
N ASP A 389 -12.55 -0.97 12.53
CA ASP A 389 -13.99 -0.81 12.32
C ASP A 389 -14.60 -2.07 11.66
N VAL A 390 -15.80 -2.47 12.06
CA VAL A 390 -16.57 -3.54 11.40
C VAL A 390 -17.10 -3.07 10.03
N ARG A 391 -17.40 -1.78 9.89
CA ARG A 391 -17.76 -1.13 8.64
C ARG A 391 -16.73 -0.05 8.30
N PRO A 392 -15.51 -0.44 7.92
CA PRO A 392 -14.44 0.51 7.66
C PRO A 392 -14.75 1.39 6.44
N PRO A 393 -14.08 2.55 6.31
CA PRO A 393 -14.16 3.36 5.11
C PRO A 393 -13.94 2.51 3.86
N TRP A 394 -14.89 2.61 2.91
CA TRP A 394 -14.89 1.84 1.65
C TRP A 394 -14.65 0.33 1.83
N SER A 395 -15.22 -0.24 2.91
CA SER A 395 -15.07 -1.66 3.28
C SER A 395 -13.61 -2.11 3.49
N SER A 396 -12.64 -1.18 3.50
CA SER A 396 -11.21 -1.49 3.48
C SER A 396 -10.87 -2.56 2.42
N ASN A 397 -11.52 -2.48 1.25
CA ASN A 397 -11.49 -3.49 0.20
C ASN A 397 -10.28 -3.31 -0.75
N TYR A 398 -10.26 -4.07 -1.83
CA TYR A 398 -9.33 -3.92 -2.94
C TYR A 398 -9.94 -3.03 -4.01
N THR A 399 -9.74 -1.71 -3.89
CA THR A 399 -10.23 -0.73 -4.87
C THR A 399 -9.27 -0.69 -6.06
N THR A 400 -9.77 -1.09 -7.24
CA THR A 400 -8.95 -1.40 -8.42
C THR A 400 -8.83 -0.26 -9.43
N ASN A 401 -9.44 0.90 -9.19
CA ASN A 401 -9.33 2.03 -10.11
C ASN A 401 -8.10 2.93 -9.86
N ILE A 402 -7.35 2.68 -8.76
CA ILE A 402 -6.07 3.33 -8.42
C ILE A 402 -5.42 2.71 -7.17
N ASN A 403 -6.16 2.52 -6.07
CA ASN A 403 -5.61 2.33 -4.73
C ASN A 403 -4.83 1.02 -4.59
N LEU A 404 -5.40 -0.11 -4.99
CA LEU A 404 -4.71 -1.40 -4.96
C LEU A 404 -3.43 -1.36 -5.78
N GLN A 405 -3.47 -0.80 -6.98
CA GLN A 405 -2.30 -0.68 -7.85
C GLN A 405 -1.23 0.22 -7.22
N MET A 406 -1.65 1.32 -6.62
CA MET A 406 -0.79 2.30 -5.96
C MET A 406 -0.03 1.69 -4.78
N ASN A 407 -0.66 0.77 -4.03
CA ASN A 407 -0.01 0.04 -2.93
C ASN A 407 1.25 -0.71 -3.40
N TYR A 408 1.31 -1.11 -4.66
CA TYR A 408 2.40 -1.94 -5.21
C TYR A 408 3.38 -1.18 -6.12
N TRP A 409 3.22 0.13 -6.33
CA TRP A 409 4.15 0.91 -7.14
C TRP A 409 5.60 0.90 -6.63
N PRO A 410 5.88 0.94 -5.31
CA PRO A 410 7.26 0.93 -4.83
C PRO A 410 7.91 -0.47 -4.83
N VAL A 411 7.15 -1.56 -4.91
CA VAL A 411 7.61 -2.93 -4.62
C VAL A 411 8.93 -3.26 -5.30
N GLU A 412 9.01 -3.11 -6.61
CA GLU A 412 10.17 -3.53 -7.37
C GLU A 412 11.34 -2.55 -7.19
N ALA A 413 11.08 -1.26 -7.40
CA ALA A 413 12.11 -0.23 -7.36
C ALA A 413 12.66 0.01 -5.94
N ALA A 414 11.86 -0.25 -4.88
CA ALA A 414 12.29 -0.21 -3.48
C ALA A 414 13.00 -1.49 -3.01
N ASN A 415 13.35 -2.42 -3.91
CA ASN A 415 14.03 -3.69 -3.60
C ASN A 415 13.25 -4.60 -2.63
N LEU A 416 11.93 -4.70 -2.84
CA LEU A 416 10.97 -5.47 -2.03
C LEU A 416 10.13 -6.41 -2.89
N SER A 417 10.69 -6.97 -3.94
CA SER A 417 10.01 -7.77 -4.97
C SER A 417 9.20 -8.94 -4.40
N GLU A 418 9.62 -9.51 -3.24
CA GLU A 418 8.90 -10.58 -2.55
C GLU A 418 7.51 -10.14 -2.05
N MET A 419 7.32 -8.85 -1.79
CA MET A 419 6.03 -8.29 -1.33
C MET A 419 4.98 -8.25 -2.46
N PHE A 420 5.37 -8.54 -3.68
CA PHE A 420 4.46 -8.66 -4.83
C PHE A 420 3.60 -9.95 -4.79
N THR A 421 4.08 -10.99 -4.14
CA THR A 421 3.43 -12.32 -4.10
C THR A 421 1.93 -12.27 -3.79
N PRO A 422 1.45 -11.51 -2.78
CA PRO A 422 0.02 -11.50 -2.48
C PRO A 422 -0.84 -10.85 -3.58
N LEU A 423 -0.32 -9.85 -4.27
CA LEU A 423 -1.03 -9.24 -5.40
C LEU A 423 -1.09 -10.21 -6.59
N ASP A 424 0.01 -10.89 -6.93
CA ASP A 424 0.03 -11.92 -7.98
C ASP A 424 -1.01 -13.01 -7.71
N GLY A 425 -1.10 -13.48 -6.45
CA GLY A 425 -2.10 -14.44 -6.01
C GLY A 425 -3.53 -13.96 -6.24
N LEU A 426 -3.86 -12.75 -5.78
CA LEU A 426 -5.18 -12.15 -5.99
C LEU A 426 -5.50 -11.99 -7.49
N VAL A 427 -4.56 -11.50 -8.30
CA VAL A 427 -4.77 -11.30 -9.74
C VAL A 427 -5.08 -12.62 -10.44
N ARG A 428 -4.47 -13.72 -10.03
CA ARG A 428 -4.78 -15.06 -10.56
C ARG A 428 -6.17 -15.54 -10.15
N HIS A 429 -6.60 -15.28 -8.92
CA HIS A 429 -7.97 -15.56 -8.47
C HIS A 429 -9.00 -14.75 -9.27
N LEU A 430 -8.72 -13.46 -9.45
CA LEU A 430 -9.56 -12.55 -10.25
C LEU A 430 -9.63 -12.95 -11.73
N ALA A 431 -8.60 -13.57 -12.27
CA ALA A 431 -8.65 -14.11 -13.63
C ALA A 431 -9.65 -15.28 -13.75
N VAL A 432 -9.85 -16.05 -12.68
CA VAL A 432 -10.87 -17.12 -12.64
C VAL A 432 -12.27 -16.55 -12.55
N THR A 433 -12.56 -15.77 -11.52
CA THR A 433 -13.91 -15.18 -11.32
C THR A 433 -14.26 -14.17 -12.41
N GLY A 434 -13.26 -13.40 -12.85
CA GLY A 434 -13.40 -12.41 -13.92
C GLY A 434 -13.69 -13.02 -15.29
N ALA A 435 -13.25 -14.27 -15.56
CA ALA A 435 -13.60 -14.98 -16.78
C ALA A 435 -15.10 -15.33 -16.81
N GLU A 436 -15.66 -15.75 -15.69
CA GLU A 436 -17.10 -16.00 -15.57
C GLU A 436 -17.91 -14.69 -15.68
N THR A 437 -17.42 -13.60 -15.09
CA THR A 437 -18.02 -12.27 -15.24
C THR A 437 -17.96 -11.80 -16.71
N ALA A 438 -16.83 -11.95 -17.39
CA ALA A 438 -16.70 -11.62 -18.81
C ALA A 438 -17.70 -12.41 -19.66
N GLN A 439 -17.87 -13.69 -19.38
CA GLN A 439 -18.83 -14.54 -20.10
C GLN A 439 -20.30 -14.23 -19.76
N SER A 440 -20.64 -14.07 -18.46
CA SER A 440 -22.02 -13.89 -18.02
C SER A 440 -22.57 -12.51 -18.35
N TYR A 441 -21.78 -11.45 -18.10
CA TYR A 441 -22.19 -10.06 -18.29
C TYR A 441 -22.01 -9.52 -19.72
N TYR A 442 -21.03 -10.06 -20.47
CA TYR A 442 -20.58 -9.44 -21.73
C TYR A 442 -20.51 -10.43 -22.90
N ARG A 443 -20.57 -11.75 -22.66
CA ARG A 443 -20.37 -12.80 -23.67
C ARG A 443 -19.03 -12.68 -24.39
N LEU A 444 -18.00 -12.25 -23.66
CA LEU A 444 -16.66 -12.05 -24.19
C LEU A 444 -15.68 -13.08 -23.61
N PRO A 445 -14.64 -13.45 -24.37
CA PRO A 445 -13.53 -14.25 -23.85
C PRO A 445 -12.63 -13.43 -22.91
N GLY A 446 -11.71 -14.12 -22.25
CA GLY A 446 -10.79 -13.50 -21.32
C GLY A 446 -11.42 -13.21 -19.96
N TRP A 447 -10.98 -12.17 -19.26
CA TRP A 447 -11.48 -11.85 -17.92
C TRP A 447 -11.55 -10.35 -17.68
N VAL A 448 -12.46 -9.93 -16.79
CA VAL A 448 -12.72 -8.54 -16.44
C VAL A 448 -12.88 -8.40 -14.94
N VAL A 449 -12.40 -7.27 -14.40
CA VAL A 449 -12.64 -6.83 -13.03
C VAL A 449 -13.07 -5.37 -13.05
N HIS A 450 -14.05 -5.06 -12.21
CA HIS A 450 -14.58 -3.72 -12.03
C HIS A 450 -13.96 -3.03 -10.82
N HIS A 451 -14.55 -1.92 -10.39
CA HIS A 451 -13.99 -0.97 -9.41
C HIS A 451 -13.55 -1.58 -8.08
N ASN A 452 -14.31 -2.52 -7.52
CA ASN A 452 -14.01 -3.10 -6.21
C ASN A 452 -13.86 -4.62 -6.26
N SER A 453 -12.98 -5.12 -5.43
CA SER A 453 -12.81 -6.53 -5.13
C SER A 453 -12.59 -6.76 -3.64
N ASP A 454 -12.49 -8.02 -3.24
CA ASP A 454 -12.27 -8.49 -1.88
C ASP A 454 -11.47 -9.80 -1.87
N ILE A 455 -11.32 -10.43 -0.70
CA ILE A 455 -10.61 -11.71 -0.57
C ILE A 455 -11.28 -12.86 -1.34
N TRP A 456 -12.58 -12.73 -1.67
CA TRP A 456 -13.35 -13.69 -2.46
C TRP A 456 -13.18 -13.48 -3.97
N ALA A 457 -12.30 -12.57 -4.36
CA ALA A 457 -12.06 -12.20 -5.75
C ALA A 457 -13.34 -11.74 -6.48
N ALA A 458 -14.16 -10.90 -5.85
CA ALA A 458 -15.32 -10.29 -6.49
C ALA A 458 -14.90 -9.51 -7.73
N SER A 459 -15.58 -9.74 -8.87
CA SER A 459 -15.18 -9.17 -10.17
C SER A 459 -16.29 -8.41 -10.88
N ASN A 460 -17.55 -8.51 -10.42
CA ASN A 460 -18.71 -7.84 -11.01
C ASN A 460 -18.69 -6.32 -10.80
N PRO A 461 -19.41 -5.52 -11.61
CA PRO A 461 -19.73 -4.14 -11.27
C PRO A 461 -20.49 -4.11 -9.94
N VAL A 462 -20.00 -3.33 -8.97
CA VAL A 462 -20.63 -3.23 -7.64
C VAL A 462 -21.81 -2.28 -7.65
N GLY A 463 -22.63 -2.24 -6.59
CA GLY A 463 -23.72 -1.29 -6.47
C GLY A 463 -25.06 -1.87 -6.01
N ASP A 464 -25.07 -3.08 -5.47
CA ASP A 464 -26.27 -3.78 -4.93
C ASP A 464 -27.47 -3.69 -5.89
N LEU A 465 -27.24 -4.11 -7.15
CA LEU A 465 -28.24 -4.22 -8.20
C LEU A 465 -28.90 -2.88 -8.64
N GLY A 466 -28.16 -1.77 -8.55
CA GLY A 466 -28.59 -0.48 -9.11
C GLY A 466 -28.42 0.74 -8.21
N HIS A 467 -27.72 0.60 -7.07
CA HIS A 467 -27.49 1.70 -6.15
C HIS A 467 -26.08 2.33 -6.25
N GLY A 468 -25.20 1.76 -7.07
CA GLY A 468 -23.86 2.32 -7.34
C GLY A 468 -23.90 3.41 -8.40
N ASP A 469 -23.11 4.47 -8.22
CA ASP A 469 -22.93 5.48 -9.26
C ASP A 469 -22.06 4.90 -10.40
N PRO A 470 -22.53 4.93 -11.66
CA PRO A 470 -21.77 4.38 -12.81
C PRO A 470 -20.36 4.97 -12.97
N LYS A 471 -20.08 6.19 -12.48
CA LYS A 471 -18.76 6.83 -12.60
C LYS A 471 -17.61 6.03 -11.97
N TRP A 472 -17.92 5.20 -10.97
CA TRP A 472 -16.97 4.27 -10.36
C TRP A 472 -17.44 2.82 -10.48
N ALA A 473 -18.73 2.51 -10.23
CA ALA A 473 -19.24 1.14 -10.17
C ALA A 473 -19.07 0.37 -11.51
N ASN A 474 -19.28 1.04 -12.63
CA ASN A 474 -19.25 0.45 -13.97
C ASN A 474 -17.94 0.74 -14.72
N TRP A 475 -16.80 0.76 -14.03
CA TRP A 475 -15.48 0.86 -14.64
C TRP A 475 -14.91 -0.52 -14.96
N TYR A 476 -14.35 -0.70 -16.17
CA TYR A 476 -14.07 -2.03 -16.76
C TYR A 476 -12.58 -2.37 -16.87
N MET A 477 -11.67 -1.50 -16.40
CA MET A 477 -10.25 -1.59 -16.73
C MET A 477 -9.40 -2.29 -15.66
N GLY A 478 -9.99 -2.83 -14.59
CA GLY A 478 -9.23 -3.42 -13.47
C GLY A 478 -8.31 -4.57 -13.91
N SER A 479 -8.81 -5.49 -14.76
CA SER A 479 -7.99 -6.59 -15.29
C SER A 479 -6.81 -6.11 -16.12
N ALA A 480 -7.05 -5.12 -16.98
CA ALA A 480 -6.02 -4.56 -17.86
C ALA A 480 -4.94 -3.83 -17.07
N TRP A 481 -5.33 -3.03 -16.06
CA TRP A 481 -4.35 -2.31 -15.24
C TRP A 481 -3.55 -3.26 -14.34
N MET A 482 -4.19 -4.22 -13.66
CA MET A 482 -3.47 -5.19 -12.82
C MET A 482 -2.49 -6.05 -13.60
N SER A 483 -2.79 -6.37 -14.87
CA SER A 483 -1.86 -7.09 -15.74
C SER A 483 -0.52 -6.36 -15.95
N ARG A 484 -0.49 -5.02 -15.79
CA ARG A 484 0.75 -4.25 -15.82
C ARG A 484 1.73 -4.67 -14.73
N HIS A 485 1.25 -4.95 -13.51
CA HIS A 485 2.12 -5.36 -12.40
C HIS A 485 2.82 -6.70 -12.68
N LEU A 486 2.12 -7.63 -13.37
CA LEU A 486 2.72 -8.90 -13.80
C LEU A 486 3.87 -8.67 -14.78
N TRP A 487 3.68 -7.75 -15.75
CA TRP A 487 4.72 -7.38 -16.69
C TRP A 487 5.90 -6.65 -16.00
N GLU A 488 5.63 -5.72 -15.10
CA GLU A 488 6.66 -4.98 -14.36
C GLU A 488 7.51 -5.93 -13.52
N HIS A 489 6.91 -6.89 -12.83
CA HIS A 489 7.65 -7.88 -12.08
C HIS A 489 8.65 -8.64 -12.96
N TYR A 490 8.25 -9.02 -14.18
CA TYR A 490 9.19 -9.60 -15.15
C TYR A 490 10.26 -8.60 -15.59
N GLN A 491 9.91 -7.36 -15.85
CA GLN A 491 10.89 -6.35 -16.29
C GLN A 491 12.00 -6.12 -15.25
N PHE A 492 11.65 -6.21 -13.97
CA PHE A 492 12.61 -6.07 -12.88
C PHE A 492 13.35 -7.37 -12.56
N SER A 493 12.68 -8.49 -12.54
CA SER A 493 13.28 -9.79 -12.20
C SER A 493 14.05 -10.45 -13.36
N GLY A 494 13.57 -10.28 -14.60
CA GLY A 494 14.04 -11.01 -15.77
C GLY A 494 13.66 -12.51 -15.76
N ASP A 495 12.78 -12.93 -14.85
CA ASP A 495 12.39 -14.33 -14.69
C ASP A 495 11.40 -14.77 -15.79
N LYS A 496 11.91 -15.53 -16.74
CA LYS A 496 11.11 -16.08 -17.85
C LYS A 496 10.16 -17.19 -17.43
N GLU A 497 10.45 -17.92 -16.36
CA GLU A 497 9.53 -18.95 -15.84
C GLU A 497 8.30 -18.27 -15.22
N TYR A 498 8.54 -17.22 -14.42
CA TYR A 498 7.47 -16.38 -13.94
C TYR A 498 6.64 -15.82 -15.11
N LEU A 499 7.29 -15.20 -16.11
CA LEU A 499 6.59 -14.64 -17.26
C LEU A 499 5.73 -15.68 -17.99
N ARG A 500 6.23 -16.91 -18.14
CA ARG A 500 5.50 -18.03 -18.74
C ARG A 500 4.19 -18.33 -17.98
N SER A 501 4.24 -18.26 -16.65
CA SER A 501 3.06 -18.47 -15.79
C SER A 501 2.10 -17.28 -15.78
N ALA A 502 2.60 -16.04 -15.93
CA ALA A 502 1.82 -14.81 -15.91
C ALA A 502 1.19 -14.48 -17.28
N TYR A 503 1.84 -14.88 -18.37
CA TYR A 503 1.41 -14.55 -19.74
C TYR A 503 -0.04 -14.93 -20.06
N PRO A 504 -0.56 -16.13 -19.71
CA PRO A 504 -1.96 -16.48 -19.94
C PRO A 504 -2.95 -15.51 -19.26
N VAL A 505 -2.62 -15.03 -18.07
CA VAL A 505 -3.44 -14.04 -17.32
C VAL A 505 -3.44 -12.70 -18.06
N MET A 506 -2.28 -12.20 -18.45
CA MET A 506 -2.15 -10.96 -19.24
C MET A 506 -2.86 -11.08 -20.61
N LYS A 507 -2.71 -12.22 -21.30
CA LYS A 507 -3.36 -12.51 -22.56
C LYS A 507 -4.88 -12.50 -22.43
N GLY A 508 -5.42 -13.13 -21.38
CA GLY A 508 -6.86 -13.15 -21.12
C GLY A 508 -7.45 -11.76 -20.90
N ALA A 509 -6.75 -10.86 -20.22
CA ALA A 509 -7.15 -9.46 -20.10
C ALA A 509 -7.17 -8.76 -21.49
N ALA A 510 -6.17 -9.03 -22.35
CA ALA A 510 -6.12 -8.49 -23.71
C ALA A 510 -7.20 -9.07 -24.62
N GLU A 511 -7.57 -10.34 -24.47
CA GLU A 511 -8.67 -10.97 -25.19
C GLU A 511 -10.01 -10.30 -24.84
N PHE A 512 -10.26 -10.03 -23.57
CA PHE A 512 -11.43 -9.27 -23.15
C PHE A 512 -11.45 -7.87 -23.76
N MET A 513 -10.35 -7.13 -23.68
CA MET A 513 -10.28 -5.77 -24.23
C MET A 513 -10.49 -5.75 -25.75
N LEU A 514 -9.96 -6.71 -26.50
CA LEU A 514 -10.25 -6.83 -27.93
C LEU A 514 -11.74 -6.96 -28.23
N GLY A 515 -12.47 -7.74 -27.44
CA GLY A 515 -13.92 -7.91 -27.58
C GLY A 515 -14.73 -6.71 -27.06
N TRP A 516 -14.17 -5.95 -26.12
CA TRP A 516 -14.82 -4.78 -25.51
C TRP A 516 -14.80 -3.55 -26.43
N LEU A 517 -13.73 -3.38 -27.22
CA LEU A 517 -13.56 -2.27 -28.12
C LEU A 517 -14.68 -2.23 -29.18
N GLN A 518 -15.15 -1.02 -29.45
CA GLN A 518 -16.15 -0.73 -30.50
C GLN A 518 -15.61 0.34 -31.45
N GLU A 519 -16.12 0.39 -32.68
CA GLU A 519 -15.79 1.48 -33.59
C GLU A 519 -16.64 2.72 -33.28
N ASP A 520 -15.96 3.87 -33.27
CA ASP A 520 -16.61 5.17 -33.25
C ASP A 520 -17.04 5.59 -34.66
N ALA A 521 -17.66 6.76 -34.82
CA ALA A 521 -18.14 7.27 -36.09
C ALA A 521 -17.03 7.50 -37.14
N GLN A 522 -15.75 7.54 -36.71
CA GLN A 522 -14.58 7.70 -37.57
C GLN A 522 -13.84 6.38 -37.83
N GLY A 523 -14.37 5.26 -37.39
CA GLY A 523 -13.75 3.93 -37.52
C GLY A 523 -12.57 3.70 -36.59
N ARG A 524 -12.38 4.53 -35.53
CA ARG A 524 -11.36 4.33 -34.51
C ARG A 524 -11.91 3.40 -33.41
N LEU A 525 -11.04 2.65 -32.76
CA LEU A 525 -11.44 1.77 -31.67
C LEU A 525 -11.48 2.52 -30.33
N VAL A 526 -12.61 2.41 -29.64
CA VAL A 526 -12.85 3.01 -28.32
C VAL A 526 -13.49 2.00 -27.38
N THR A 527 -13.28 2.16 -26.07
CA THR A 527 -14.08 1.45 -25.06
C THR A 527 -15.50 2.01 -25.03
N MET A 528 -16.52 1.14 -24.96
CA MET A 528 -17.93 1.57 -24.96
C MET A 528 -18.80 0.55 -24.22
N PRO A 529 -19.36 0.88 -23.08
CA PRO A 529 -19.23 2.12 -22.29
C PRO A 529 -17.83 2.41 -21.74
N SER A 530 -17.59 3.65 -21.29
CA SER A 530 -16.36 4.12 -20.66
C SER A 530 -16.66 5.20 -19.63
N THR A 531 -15.88 5.25 -18.59
CA THR A 531 -15.89 6.30 -17.57
C THR A 531 -14.46 6.78 -17.32
N SER A 532 -14.27 8.03 -16.91
CA SER A 532 -13.01 8.48 -16.32
C SER A 532 -13.20 8.57 -14.81
N PRO A 533 -12.70 7.60 -14.03
CA PRO A 533 -12.90 7.61 -12.59
C PRO A 533 -12.35 8.89 -11.94
N GLU A 534 -13.06 9.59 -11.08
CA GLU A 534 -14.49 9.46 -10.84
C GLU A 534 -15.15 10.80 -11.19
N ASN A 535 -14.68 11.42 -12.29
CA ASN A 535 -15.03 12.78 -12.68
C ASN A 535 -16.33 12.81 -13.51
N VAL A 536 -16.92 13.99 -13.55
CA VAL A 536 -18.20 14.28 -14.23
C VAL A 536 -17.97 15.39 -15.24
N PHE A 537 -18.59 15.28 -16.40
CA PHE A 537 -18.53 16.27 -17.48
C PHE A 537 -19.88 16.93 -17.74
N ARG A 538 -19.82 18.18 -18.29
CA ARG A 538 -20.98 18.90 -18.80
C ARG A 538 -21.13 18.73 -20.31
N TYR A 539 -22.37 18.58 -20.78
CA TYR A 539 -22.70 18.46 -22.20
C TYR A 539 -24.04 19.12 -22.53
N GLY A 540 -24.26 19.44 -23.82
CA GLY A 540 -25.49 20.09 -24.27
C GLY A 540 -25.79 21.38 -23.49
N ASP A 541 -27.02 21.53 -23.03
CA ASP A 541 -27.49 22.69 -22.31
C ASP A 541 -27.18 22.64 -20.79
N GLY A 542 -25.95 22.28 -20.43
CA GLY A 542 -25.49 22.23 -19.04
C GLY A 542 -25.86 20.94 -18.28
N LYS A 543 -26.25 19.88 -18.97
CA LYS A 543 -26.45 18.55 -18.39
C LYS A 543 -25.14 17.95 -17.93
N GLU A 544 -25.17 17.14 -16.87
CA GLU A 544 -24.01 16.49 -16.30
C GLU A 544 -24.08 14.97 -16.45
N ASN A 545 -22.95 14.33 -16.73
CA ASN A 545 -22.83 12.86 -16.75
C ASN A 545 -21.38 12.42 -16.56
N SER A 546 -21.19 11.12 -16.27
CA SER A 546 -19.88 10.49 -16.12
C SER A 546 -19.61 9.39 -17.15
N VAL A 547 -20.66 8.91 -17.79
CA VAL A 547 -20.59 7.77 -18.74
C VAL A 547 -20.46 8.31 -20.15
N THR A 548 -19.45 7.82 -20.87
CA THR A 548 -19.15 8.17 -22.27
C THR A 548 -18.57 6.97 -23.02
N MET A 549 -17.76 7.21 -24.02
CA MET A 549 -16.95 6.22 -24.75
C MET A 549 -15.51 6.70 -24.82
N GLY A 550 -14.53 5.80 -24.79
CA GLY A 550 -13.13 6.09 -25.08
C GLY A 550 -12.51 7.17 -24.18
N SER A 551 -12.69 7.11 -22.85
CA SER A 551 -11.97 7.99 -21.94
C SER A 551 -10.46 7.84 -22.14
N THR A 552 -9.72 8.92 -21.93
CA THR A 552 -8.26 8.93 -22.12
C THR A 552 -7.56 7.92 -21.21
N MET A 553 -8.09 7.71 -20.01
CA MET A 553 -7.59 6.66 -19.10
C MET A 553 -7.73 5.27 -19.70
N ASP A 554 -8.93 4.94 -20.19
CA ASP A 554 -9.20 3.63 -20.79
C ASP A 554 -8.29 3.40 -22.01
N MET A 555 -8.17 4.41 -22.88
CA MET A 555 -7.30 4.32 -24.06
C MET A 555 -5.84 4.14 -23.66
N GLY A 556 -5.37 4.81 -22.62
CA GLY A 556 -4.03 4.64 -22.06
C GLY A 556 -3.80 3.22 -21.52
N ILE A 557 -4.74 2.70 -20.72
CA ILE A 557 -4.65 1.34 -20.16
C ILE A 557 -4.65 0.27 -21.25
N VAL A 558 -5.53 0.38 -22.25
CA VAL A 558 -5.61 -0.59 -23.37
C VAL A 558 -4.32 -0.57 -24.19
N ARG A 559 -3.76 0.64 -24.50
CA ARG A 559 -2.48 0.78 -25.21
C ARG A 559 -1.35 0.11 -24.46
N ASP A 560 -1.25 0.37 -23.16
CA ASP A 560 -0.23 -0.19 -22.28
C ASP A 560 -0.35 -1.73 -22.23
N LEU A 561 -1.56 -2.26 -22.00
CA LEU A 561 -1.81 -3.70 -21.98
C LEU A 561 -1.38 -4.37 -23.29
N PHE A 562 -1.81 -3.83 -24.44
CA PHE A 562 -1.48 -4.41 -25.76
C PHE A 562 0.02 -4.35 -26.04
N THR A 563 0.69 -3.28 -25.61
CA THR A 563 2.15 -3.15 -25.70
C THR A 563 2.85 -4.22 -24.85
N ASN A 564 2.43 -4.35 -23.59
CA ASN A 564 3.05 -5.24 -22.63
C ASN A 564 2.83 -6.73 -23.01
N VAL A 565 1.60 -7.10 -23.44
CA VAL A 565 1.31 -8.48 -23.91
C VAL A 565 2.08 -8.80 -25.20
N THR A 566 2.21 -7.84 -26.12
CA THR A 566 3.03 -8.02 -27.33
C THR A 566 4.49 -8.26 -26.98
N ALA A 567 5.06 -7.47 -26.05
CA ALA A 567 6.42 -7.62 -25.57
C ALA A 567 6.64 -8.93 -24.82
N ALA A 568 5.69 -9.32 -23.96
CA ALA A 568 5.73 -10.57 -23.19
C ALA A 568 5.72 -11.81 -24.12
N GLY A 569 4.81 -11.84 -25.09
CA GLY A 569 4.74 -12.92 -26.08
C GLY A 569 5.98 -12.99 -26.97
N ALA A 570 6.59 -11.83 -27.32
CA ALA A 570 7.86 -11.78 -28.05
C ALA A 570 9.01 -12.33 -27.21
N ALA A 571 9.10 -11.95 -25.91
CA ALA A 571 10.14 -12.44 -24.98
C ALA A 571 10.07 -13.96 -24.76
N LEU A 572 8.87 -14.54 -24.87
CA LEU A 572 8.61 -15.97 -24.76
C LEU A 572 8.67 -16.71 -26.11
N GLY A 573 8.59 -16.00 -27.23
CA GLY A 573 8.53 -16.58 -28.58
C GLY A 573 7.19 -17.24 -28.91
N VAL A 574 6.06 -16.76 -28.34
CA VAL A 574 4.73 -17.37 -28.49
C VAL A 574 3.71 -16.43 -29.15
N ASP A 575 2.58 -17.00 -29.61
CA ASP A 575 1.35 -16.28 -30.01
C ASP A 575 1.56 -15.17 -31.07
N ALA A 576 2.32 -15.44 -32.12
CA ALA A 576 2.65 -14.45 -33.17
C ALA A 576 1.38 -13.82 -33.78
N ASP A 577 0.35 -14.64 -34.11
CA ASP A 577 -0.89 -14.17 -34.72
C ASP A 577 -1.70 -13.29 -33.75
N PHE A 578 -1.77 -13.68 -32.46
CA PHE A 578 -2.44 -12.88 -31.45
C PHE A 578 -1.73 -11.53 -31.26
N ARG A 579 -0.38 -11.53 -31.20
CA ARG A 579 0.41 -10.30 -31.12
C ARG A 579 0.16 -9.38 -32.34
N ALA A 580 0.06 -9.92 -33.53
CA ALA A 580 -0.27 -9.15 -34.74
C ALA A 580 -1.68 -8.54 -34.64
N ARG A 581 -2.69 -9.29 -34.15
CA ARG A 581 -4.04 -8.79 -33.94
C ARG A 581 -4.12 -7.64 -32.95
N ILE A 582 -3.48 -7.77 -31.76
CA ILE A 582 -3.50 -6.69 -30.77
C ILE A 582 -2.67 -5.47 -31.23
N ALA A 583 -1.60 -5.66 -31.97
CA ALA A 583 -0.84 -4.57 -32.59
C ALA A 583 -1.68 -3.79 -33.62
N ALA A 584 -2.43 -4.48 -34.46
CA ALA A 584 -3.36 -3.87 -35.40
C ALA A 584 -4.49 -3.11 -34.71
N ALA A 585 -5.06 -3.67 -33.64
CA ALA A 585 -6.08 -2.99 -32.84
C ALA A 585 -5.48 -1.73 -32.14
N ARG A 586 -4.28 -1.85 -31.55
CA ARG A 586 -3.58 -0.73 -30.92
C ARG A 586 -3.37 0.45 -31.86
N ALA A 587 -3.03 0.20 -33.12
CA ALA A 587 -2.84 1.24 -34.12
C ALA A 587 -4.14 2.01 -34.46
N ARG A 588 -5.31 1.39 -34.26
CA ARG A 588 -6.63 1.98 -34.50
C ARG A 588 -7.26 2.63 -33.27
N LEU A 589 -6.66 2.53 -32.09
CA LEU A 589 -7.21 3.14 -30.88
C LEU A 589 -7.32 4.66 -31.04
N LEU A 590 -8.37 5.25 -30.48
CA LEU A 590 -8.52 6.69 -30.36
C LEU A 590 -7.22 7.30 -29.77
N PRO A 591 -6.54 8.21 -30.47
CA PRO A 591 -5.28 8.77 -29.97
C PRO A 591 -5.53 9.73 -28.78
N PHE A 592 -4.49 10.00 -28.00
CA PHE A 592 -4.53 11.06 -27.00
C PHE A 592 -4.75 12.40 -27.70
N GLN A 593 -5.63 13.21 -27.13
CA GLN A 593 -6.05 14.50 -27.69
C GLN A 593 -5.71 15.63 -26.74
N VAL A 594 -5.36 16.78 -27.32
CA VAL A 594 -5.11 18.03 -26.57
C VAL A 594 -6.34 18.92 -26.73
N GLY A 595 -6.90 19.36 -25.60
CA GLY A 595 -8.09 20.21 -25.57
C GLY A 595 -7.79 21.69 -25.81
N ALA A 596 -8.82 22.50 -25.89
CA ALA A 596 -8.76 23.92 -26.20
C ALA A 596 -7.96 24.74 -25.16
N ARG A 597 -7.84 24.27 -23.90
CA ARG A 597 -7.06 24.91 -22.83
C ARG A 597 -5.58 24.45 -22.83
N GLY A 598 -5.18 23.61 -23.81
CA GLY A 598 -3.85 23.03 -23.90
C GLY A 598 -3.64 21.81 -22.98
N GLN A 599 -4.67 21.34 -22.29
CA GLN A 599 -4.67 20.16 -21.43
C GLN A 599 -4.80 18.86 -22.24
N LEU A 600 -4.38 17.74 -21.68
CA LEU A 600 -4.77 16.44 -22.19
C LEU A 600 -6.27 16.24 -21.91
N GLN A 601 -7.06 15.95 -22.98
CA GLN A 601 -8.50 15.72 -22.81
C GLN A 601 -8.74 14.51 -21.90
N GLU A 602 -9.74 14.59 -21.03
CA GLU A 602 -10.11 13.49 -20.13
C GLU A 602 -11.05 12.48 -20.80
N TRP A 603 -11.88 12.93 -21.70
CA TRP A 603 -12.86 12.13 -22.43
C TRP A 603 -12.62 12.18 -23.95
N ASN A 604 -13.39 11.40 -24.71
CA ASN A 604 -13.32 11.35 -26.17
C ASN A 604 -13.64 12.68 -26.88
N LEU A 605 -14.32 13.58 -26.19
CA LEU A 605 -14.58 14.97 -26.61
C LEU A 605 -14.04 15.94 -25.55
N ASP A 606 -13.83 17.18 -25.93
CA ASP A 606 -13.33 18.25 -25.04
C ASP A 606 -14.47 18.82 -24.19
N PHE A 607 -15.02 17.96 -23.33
CA PHE A 607 -16.08 18.35 -22.40
C PHE A 607 -15.53 19.24 -21.28
N GLU A 608 -16.39 20.10 -20.75
CA GLU A 608 -16.12 20.86 -19.53
C GLU A 608 -16.21 19.94 -18.31
N GLU A 609 -15.23 20.02 -17.44
CA GLU A 609 -15.21 19.30 -16.15
C GLU A 609 -16.17 19.96 -15.16
N VAL A 610 -16.99 19.18 -14.45
CA VAL A 610 -17.85 19.68 -13.36
C VAL A 610 -17.00 20.04 -12.15
N GLU A 611 -15.96 19.24 -11.86
CA GLU A 611 -15.01 19.43 -10.78
C GLU A 611 -13.59 19.63 -11.33
N PRO A 612 -13.19 20.86 -11.71
CA PRO A 612 -11.86 21.11 -12.28
C PRO A 612 -10.69 20.70 -11.36
N HIS A 613 -10.92 20.73 -10.04
CA HIS A 613 -9.95 20.33 -9.01
C HIS A 613 -10.20 18.92 -8.45
N HIS A 614 -10.84 18.05 -9.24
CA HIS A 614 -11.15 16.69 -8.83
C HIS A 614 -9.87 15.95 -8.36
N ARG A 615 -10.01 15.11 -7.31
CA ARG A 615 -8.87 14.35 -6.73
C ARG A 615 -8.24 13.35 -7.69
N HIS A 616 -9.02 12.75 -8.61
CA HIS A 616 -8.47 11.89 -9.66
C HIS A 616 -7.88 12.71 -10.81
N VAL A 617 -6.80 12.20 -11.40
CA VAL A 617 -6.16 12.72 -12.63
C VAL A 617 -6.02 11.57 -13.62
N SER A 618 -7.13 10.88 -13.85
CA SER A 618 -7.20 9.58 -14.54
C SER A 618 -6.64 9.63 -15.97
N GLN A 619 -6.83 10.75 -16.68
CA GLN A 619 -6.31 10.96 -18.04
C GLN A 619 -4.77 10.92 -18.09
N LEU A 620 -4.07 11.07 -16.97
CA LEU A 620 -2.60 11.01 -16.92
C LEU A 620 -2.02 9.61 -16.65
N TYR A 621 -2.85 8.56 -16.69
CA TYR A 621 -2.36 7.17 -16.61
C TYR A 621 -1.18 6.90 -17.55
N ALA A 622 -1.23 7.43 -18.77
CA ALA A 622 -0.19 7.25 -19.79
C ALA A 622 1.15 7.95 -19.46
N LEU A 623 1.18 8.91 -18.51
CA LEU A 623 2.38 9.51 -17.93
C LEU A 623 2.92 8.67 -16.76
N HIS A 624 2.03 8.28 -15.82
CA HIS A 624 2.34 7.39 -14.69
C HIS A 624 1.07 6.64 -14.23
N PRO A 625 1.11 5.31 -14.04
CA PRO A 625 2.27 4.42 -14.06
C PRO A 625 2.79 4.02 -15.45
N ALA A 626 2.01 4.19 -16.53
CA ALA A 626 2.53 3.94 -17.89
C ALA A 626 3.62 4.97 -18.29
N HIS A 627 4.05 4.95 -19.52
CA HIS A 627 5.17 5.80 -19.98
C HIS A 627 5.06 6.19 -21.47
N GLU A 628 3.86 6.09 -22.04
CA GLU A 628 3.62 6.54 -23.43
C GLU A 628 3.68 8.07 -23.55
N ILE A 629 3.36 8.79 -22.46
CA ILE A 629 3.61 10.23 -22.34
C ILE A 629 4.95 10.43 -21.63
N SER A 630 5.87 11.10 -22.31
CA SER A 630 7.22 11.30 -21.80
C SER A 630 7.82 12.60 -22.36
N PRO A 631 8.53 13.41 -21.56
CA PRO A 631 9.28 14.57 -22.06
C PRO A 631 10.31 14.22 -23.15
N LEU A 632 10.80 12.98 -23.16
CA LEU A 632 11.78 12.49 -24.14
C LEU A 632 11.14 12.05 -25.45
N ALA A 633 10.08 11.22 -25.38
CA ALA A 633 9.51 10.57 -26.55
C ALA A 633 8.30 11.32 -27.15
N THR A 634 7.50 11.97 -26.30
CA THR A 634 6.24 12.65 -26.69
C THR A 634 6.15 14.03 -26.02
N PRO A 635 7.09 14.97 -26.33
CA PRO A 635 7.19 16.25 -25.61
C PRO A 635 5.92 17.11 -25.70
N ASP A 636 5.14 17.03 -26.79
CA ASP A 636 3.90 17.77 -26.94
C ASP A 636 2.81 17.26 -25.96
N LEU A 637 2.67 15.94 -25.85
CA LEU A 637 1.77 15.33 -24.88
C LEU A 637 2.26 15.56 -23.44
N ALA A 638 3.57 15.60 -23.22
CA ALA A 638 4.12 15.92 -21.91
C ALA A 638 3.80 17.37 -21.49
N ARG A 639 3.80 18.33 -22.45
CA ARG A 639 3.34 19.70 -22.18
C ARG A 639 1.85 19.74 -21.87
N ALA A 640 1.02 18.98 -22.59
CA ALA A 640 -0.40 18.89 -22.32
C ALA A 640 -0.69 18.25 -20.94
N ALA A 641 0.08 17.23 -20.56
CA ALA A 641 0.00 16.62 -19.23
C ALA A 641 0.38 17.60 -18.11
N ARG A 642 1.45 18.40 -18.31
CA ARG A 642 1.82 19.50 -17.40
C ARG A 642 0.66 20.48 -17.27
N ARG A 643 0.07 20.89 -18.38
CA ARG A 643 -1.06 21.82 -18.38
C ARG A 643 -2.28 21.25 -17.65
N THR A 644 -2.54 19.96 -17.78
CA THR A 644 -3.57 19.24 -17.02
C THR A 644 -3.34 19.38 -15.52
N LEU A 645 -2.11 19.11 -15.05
CA LEU A 645 -1.77 19.21 -13.62
C LEU A 645 -1.90 20.64 -13.08
N GLU A 646 -1.46 21.64 -13.86
CA GLU A 646 -1.61 23.06 -13.50
C GLU A 646 -3.10 23.45 -13.33
N LEU A 647 -3.97 22.96 -14.20
CA LEU A 647 -5.42 23.19 -14.12
C LEU A 647 -6.07 22.41 -12.96
N ARG A 648 -5.61 21.21 -12.69
CA ARG A 648 -6.08 20.35 -11.59
C ARG A 648 -5.68 20.90 -10.22
N GLY A 649 -4.54 21.60 -10.13
CA GLY A 649 -4.01 22.20 -8.91
C GLY A 649 -3.30 21.21 -7.99
N ASP A 650 -2.72 21.74 -6.92
CA ASP A 650 -1.79 21.07 -6.03
C ASP A 650 -2.43 20.52 -4.74
N ASP A 651 -3.73 20.69 -4.55
CA ASP A 651 -4.48 20.10 -3.45
C ASP A 651 -5.06 18.73 -3.83
N GLY A 652 -5.46 17.98 -2.82
CA GLY A 652 -6.10 16.70 -2.98
C GLY A 652 -6.03 15.84 -1.71
N THR A 653 -6.59 14.66 -1.80
CA THR A 653 -6.45 13.61 -0.76
C THR A 653 -5.03 13.07 -0.73
N GLY A 654 -4.65 12.32 0.30
CA GLY A 654 -3.28 11.81 0.44
C GLY A 654 -2.78 11.05 -0.78
N TRP A 655 -3.52 10.03 -1.24
CA TRP A 655 -3.14 9.29 -2.44
C TRP A 655 -3.10 10.15 -3.72
N SER A 656 -3.98 11.15 -3.82
CA SER A 656 -3.99 12.07 -4.96
C SER A 656 -2.73 12.93 -5.00
N LEU A 657 -2.32 13.47 -3.84
CA LEU A 657 -1.07 14.20 -3.69
C LEU A 657 0.12 13.31 -4.07
N ALA A 658 0.15 12.08 -3.56
CA ALA A 658 1.21 11.13 -3.86
C ALA A 658 1.28 10.77 -5.36
N TRP A 659 0.13 10.62 -6.04
CA TRP A 659 0.11 10.41 -7.49
C TRP A 659 0.68 11.63 -8.24
N LYS A 660 0.30 12.84 -7.81
CA LYS A 660 0.83 14.08 -8.41
C LYS A 660 2.34 14.23 -8.21
N VAL A 661 2.90 13.79 -7.07
CA VAL A 661 4.37 13.70 -6.89
C VAL A 661 5.00 12.85 -7.99
N ASN A 662 4.44 11.67 -8.27
CA ASN A 662 4.92 10.78 -9.33
C ASN A 662 4.79 11.42 -10.73
N PHE A 663 3.69 12.12 -11.02
CA PHE A 663 3.52 12.83 -12.29
C PHE A 663 4.56 13.92 -12.52
N TRP A 664 4.78 14.78 -11.52
CA TRP A 664 5.76 15.85 -11.63
C TRP A 664 7.19 15.32 -11.73
N ALA A 665 7.50 14.22 -11.02
CA ALA A 665 8.78 13.52 -11.17
C ALA A 665 8.96 12.98 -12.60
N ARG A 666 7.91 12.41 -13.23
CA ARG A 666 7.93 11.94 -14.64
C ARG A 666 8.02 13.09 -15.64
N LEU A 667 7.54 14.28 -15.28
CA LEU A 667 7.73 15.51 -16.06
C LEU A 667 9.09 16.18 -15.81
N LEU A 668 9.97 15.56 -15.01
CA LEU A 668 11.31 16.01 -14.66
C LEU A 668 11.31 17.35 -13.88
N ASP A 669 10.25 17.63 -13.14
CA ASP A 669 10.08 18.82 -12.32
C ASP A 669 10.18 18.45 -10.84
N GLY A 670 11.43 18.40 -10.35
CA GLY A 670 11.72 17.97 -8.99
C GLY A 670 11.25 18.95 -7.92
N ASP A 671 11.31 20.25 -8.18
CA ASP A 671 10.87 21.25 -7.20
C ASP A 671 9.34 21.23 -7.02
N HIS A 672 8.59 21.03 -8.09
CA HIS A 672 7.14 20.89 -7.99
C HIS A 672 6.74 19.56 -7.32
N ALA A 673 7.39 18.45 -7.71
CA ALA A 673 7.21 17.16 -7.03
C ALA A 673 7.47 17.26 -5.53
N TYR A 674 8.53 17.97 -5.14
CA TYR A 674 8.88 18.19 -3.73
C TYR A 674 7.86 19.07 -3.00
N ALA A 675 7.30 20.09 -3.64
CA ALA A 675 6.25 20.92 -3.04
C ALA A 675 5.02 20.07 -2.66
N LEU A 676 4.60 19.14 -3.54
CA LEU A 676 3.51 18.20 -3.28
C LEU A 676 3.89 17.14 -2.24
N PHE A 677 5.13 16.65 -2.25
CA PHE A 677 5.63 15.75 -1.21
C PHE A 677 5.59 16.41 0.18
N ARG A 678 5.86 17.71 0.26
CA ARG A 678 5.67 18.48 1.49
C ARG A 678 4.21 18.53 1.94
N ASN A 679 3.26 18.65 1.00
CA ASN A 679 1.84 18.63 1.31
C ASN A 679 1.40 17.26 1.86
N LEU A 680 2.01 16.17 1.40
CA LEU A 680 1.79 14.82 1.89
C LEU A 680 2.19 14.64 3.37
N LEU A 681 3.15 15.44 3.86
CA LEU A 681 3.57 15.48 5.26
C LEU A 681 2.84 16.59 6.07
N ARG A 682 1.79 17.20 5.55
CA ARG A 682 0.94 18.14 6.29
C ARG A 682 0.23 17.38 7.41
N LEU A 683 0.38 17.85 8.67
CA LEU A 683 -0.27 17.21 9.81
C LEU A 683 -1.79 17.32 9.72
N THR A 684 -2.45 16.19 9.76
CA THR A 684 -3.92 16.04 9.75
C THR A 684 -4.37 15.40 11.07
N LYS A 685 -5.58 15.77 11.55
CA LYS A 685 -6.17 15.22 12.78
C LYS A 685 -7.41 14.40 12.46
N ASP A 686 -7.72 13.40 13.28
CA ASP A 686 -8.91 12.55 13.14
C ASP A 686 -10.24 13.34 13.13
N SER A 687 -10.24 14.49 13.81
CA SER A 687 -11.43 15.36 13.89
C SER A 687 -11.69 16.21 12.65
N ASP A 688 -10.77 16.23 11.69
CA ASP A 688 -11.00 16.95 10.46
C ASP A 688 -12.05 16.21 9.62
N PRO A 689 -13.26 16.79 9.43
CA PRO A 689 -14.28 16.14 8.61
C PRO A 689 -13.85 16.26 7.16
N ALA A 690 -13.28 15.25 6.69
CA ALA A 690 -12.46 15.51 5.69
C ALA A 690 -12.63 15.10 4.31
N TRP A 691 -13.69 15.30 3.79
CA TRP A 691 -13.95 15.45 2.36
C TRP A 691 -13.58 16.87 1.83
N SER A 692 -12.94 17.70 2.64
CA SER A 692 -12.55 19.07 2.25
C SER A 692 -11.39 19.15 1.26
N GLY A 693 -10.83 18.00 0.83
CA GLY A 693 -9.79 17.99 -0.21
C GLY A 693 -8.35 18.17 0.29
N HIS A 694 -8.11 18.20 1.60
CA HIS A 694 -6.79 18.40 2.17
C HIS A 694 -6.22 17.12 2.77
N GLY A 695 -5.51 16.33 1.97
CA GLY A 695 -4.72 15.19 2.43
C GLY A 695 -3.48 15.60 3.21
N GLY A 696 -2.79 14.62 3.80
CA GLY A 696 -1.59 14.84 4.58
C GLY A 696 -1.16 13.58 5.32
N ALA A 697 -0.57 13.74 6.50
CA ALA A 697 -0.17 12.65 7.38
C ALA A 697 -0.77 12.80 8.77
N TYR A 698 -1.20 11.68 9.36
CA TYR A 698 -1.58 11.60 10.76
C TYR A 698 -0.35 11.63 11.68
N PRO A 699 -0.53 11.85 13.01
CA PRO A 699 0.59 11.93 13.95
C PRO A 699 1.55 10.73 13.91
N ASN A 700 1.07 9.54 13.54
CA ASN A 700 1.88 8.33 13.38
C ASN A 700 2.44 8.12 11.96
N LEU A 701 2.43 9.14 11.12
CA LEU A 701 2.84 9.14 9.71
C LEU A 701 1.96 8.30 8.76
N PHE A 702 0.83 7.77 9.20
CA PHE A 702 -0.16 7.21 8.29
C PHE A 702 -0.68 8.27 7.32
N ASP A 703 -0.87 7.89 6.07
CA ASP A 703 -1.45 8.77 5.06
C ASP A 703 -2.90 9.14 5.40
N ALA A 704 -3.22 10.41 5.21
CA ALA A 704 -4.56 10.91 5.41
C ALA A 704 -5.21 11.22 4.07
N HIS A 705 -6.20 10.39 3.72
CA HIS A 705 -7.15 10.77 2.66
C HIS A 705 -7.87 12.09 3.04
N PRO A 706 -8.40 12.42 4.27
CA PRO A 706 -8.92 11.61 5.38
C PRO A 706 -10.22 10.87 5.01
N PRO A 707 -10.57 9.74 5.66
CA PRO A 707 -9.87 9.04 6.72
C PRO A 707 -8.58 8.34 6.23
N PHE A 708 -7.92 7.55 7.09
CA PHE A 708 -6.71 6.81 6.75
C PHE A 708 -6.90 5.88 5.55
N GLN A 709 -6.00 6.02 4.59
CA GLN A 709 -5.75 5.09 3.49
C GLN A 709 -4.23 4.93 3.32
N ILE A 710 -3.76 3.70 3.14
CA ILE A 710 -2.31 3.41 3.13
C ILE A 710 -1.63 3.71 1.78
N ASP A 711 -2.41 3.82 0.73
CA ASP A 711 -1.95 4.00 -0.65
C ASP A 711 -1.10 5.27 -0.85
N GLY A 712 -1.41 6.36 -0.14
CA GLY A 712 -0.58 7.57 -0.16
C GLY A 712 0.81 7.36 0.46
N ASN A 713 0.96 6.52 1.51
CA ASN A 713 2.26 6.15 2.04
C ASN A 713 3.11 5.42 0.99
N PHE A 714 2.53 4.45 0.30
CA PHE A 714 3.23 3.64 -0.70
C PHE A 714 3.57 4.45 -1.96
N ALA A 715 2.61 5.24 -2.47
CA ALA A 715 2.85 6.09 -3.63
C ALA A 715 3.80 7.26 -3.32
N GLY A 716 3.82 7.77 -2.09
CA GLY A 716 4.81 8.76 -1.66
C GLY A 716 6.23 8.19 -1.71
N THR A 717 6.41 6.95 -1.25
CA THR A 717 7.68 6.22 -1.39
C THR A 717 8.05 6.01 -2.86
N ALA A 718 7.11 5.60 -3.72
CA ALA A 718 7.35 5.46 -5.16
C ALA A 718 7.71 6.81 -5.80
N GLY A 719 7.05 7.91 -5.40
CA GLY A 719 7.33 9.26 -5.88
C GLY A 719 8.75 9.72 -5.57
N VAL A 720 9.24 9.46 -4.36
CA VAL A 720 10.65 9.74 -4.02
C VAL A 720 11.61 8.92 -4.90
N ILE A 721 11.28 7.65 -5.18
CA ILE A 721 12.09 6.85 -6.11
C ILE A 721 12.08 7.47 -7.51
N GLU A 722 10.91 7.85 -8.03
CA GLU A 722 10.80 8.49 -9.37
C GLU A 722 11.57 9.82 -9.45
N MET A 723 11.74 10.55 -8.34
CA MET A 723 12.58 11.74 -8.29
C MET A 723 14.07 11.42 -8.39
N LEU A 724 14.51 10.25 -7.91
CA LEU A 724 15.92 9.86 -7.79
C LEU A 724 16.40 8.91 -8.89
N LEU A 725 15.54 7.99 -9.34
CA LEU A 725 15.83 6.95 -10.33
C LEU A 725 14.58 6.62 -11.16
N GLN A 726 14.68 6.75 -12.48
CA GLN A 726 13.66 6.27 -13.41
C GLN A 726 14.26 5.23 -14.36
N SER A 727 13.47 4.21 -14.76
CA SER A 727 13.98 3.14 -15.64
C SER A 727 12.98 2.67 -16.71
N GLN A 728 11.83 3.32 -16.84
CA GLN A 728 10.74 2.91 -17.74
C GLN A 728 11.03 3.12 -19.24
N ASN A 729 11.98 3.99 -19.60
CA ASN A 729 12.31 4.30 -20.99
C ASN A 729 13.48 3.46 -21.54
N GLY A 730 13.81 2.31 -20.91
CA GLY A 730 14.92 1.45 -21.31
C GLY A 730 16.30 1.96 -20.91
N GLU A 731 16.36 2.94 -20.03
CA GLU A 731 17.59 3.52 -19.51
C GLU A 731 17.49 3.78 -17.99
N LEU A 732 18.60 3.81 -17.29
CA LEU A 732 18.69 4.24 -15.88
C LEU A 732 18.89 5.76 -15.87
N HIS A 733 17.84 6.52 -15.63
CA HIS A 733 17.92 7.97 -15.52
C HIS A 733 18.21 8.36 -14.06
N LEU A 734 19.43 8.82 -13.81
CA LEU A 734 19.90 9.17 -12.46
C LEU A 734 19.51 10.62 -12.15
N LEU A 735 18.89 10.84 -10.99
CA LEU A 735 18.45 12.14 -10.46
C LEU A 735 17.56 12.92 -11.46
N PRO A 736 16.56 12.29 -12.11
CA PRO A 736 15.77 12.91 -13.17
C PRO A 736 14.98 14.12 -12.68
N ALA A 737 14.57 14.13 -11.42
CA ALA A 737 13.74 15.18 -10.81
C ALA A 737 14.21 15.52 -9.39
N LEU A 738 15.53 15.71 -9.23
CA LEU A 738 16.12 16.09 -7.95
C LEU A 738 15.70 17.52 -7.59
N PRO A 739 15.03 17.76 -6.44
CA PRO A 739 14.64 19.10 -6.03
C PRO A 739 15.84 19.90 -5.49
N ALA A 740 15.78 21.21 -5.65
CA ALA A 740 16.80 22.11 -5.10
C ALA A 740 16.94 21.99 -3.57
N ALA A 741 15.87 21.59 -2.88
CA ALA A 741 15.86 21.37 -1.43
C ALA A 741 16.77 20.21 -0.99
N TRP A 742 17.00 19.22 -1.84
CA TRP A 742 17.90 18.09 -1.60
C TRP A 742 19.27 18.35 -2.25
N ALA A 743 19.93 19.41 -1.84
CA ALA A 743 21.21 19.83 -2.45
C ALA A 743 22.32 18.77 -2.33
N SER A 744 22.30 17.94 -1.31
CA SER A 744 23.21 16.81 -1.12
C SER A 744 22.49 15.62 -0.51
N GLY A 745 22.98 14.43 -0.80
CA GLY A 745 22.40 13.19 -0.28
C GLY A 745 22.95 11.96 -0.97
N SER A 746 22.42 10.84 -0.56
CA SER A 746 22.69 9.55 -1.21
C SER A 746 21.50 8.61 -1.08
N VAL A 747 21.34 7.76 -2.06
CA VAL A 747 20.45 6.61 -1.98
C VAL A 747 21.22 5.38 -2.43
N ARG A 748 21.03 4.25 -1.71
CA ARG A 748 21.65 2.97 -2.04
C ARG A 748 20.57 1.92 -2.22
N GLY A 749 20.80 0.99 -3.13
CA GLY A 749 20.03 -0.24 -3.27
C GLY A 749 18.71 -0.11 -4.02
N LEU A 750 18.41 1.01 -4.67
CA LEU A 750 17.27 1.10 -5.58
C LEU A 750 17.44 0.14 -6.75
N VAL A 751 16.33 -0.38 -7.26
CA VAL A 751 16.37 -1.31 -8.41
C VAL A 751 15.76 -0.66 -9.64
N GLY A 752 16.45 -0.76 -10.77
CA GLY A 752 15.93 -0.41 -12.10
C GLY A 752 15.56 -1.66 -12.90
N ARG A 753 14.70 -1.48 -13.93
CA ARG A 753 14.33 -2.55 -14.87
C ARG A 753 15.57 -3.19 -15.50
N GLY A 754 15.55 -4.49 -15.75
CA GLY A 754 16.74 -5.28 -16.09
C GLY A 754 17.53 -5.76 -14.87
N ASN A 755 16.97 -5.62 -13.66
CA ASN A 755 17.56 -6.04 -12.39
C ASN A 755 18.91 -5.36 -12.10
N PHE A 756 18.97 -4.06 -12.35
CA PHE A 756 20.11 -3.22 -11.99
C PHE A 756 19.91 -2.63 -10.58
N VAL A 757 20.80 -2.95 -9.65
CA VAL A 757 20.81 -2.29 -8.34
C VAL A 757 21.68 -1.05 -8.44
N VAL A 758 21.14 0.09 -8.03
CA VAL A 758 21.73 1.41 -8.28
C VAL A 758 21.94 2.16 -6.97
N ASP A 759 23.18 2.59 -6.76
CA ASP A 759 23.58 3.50 -5.71
C ASP A 759 23.90 4.87 -6.33
N ILE A 760 23.42 5.95 -5.72
CA ILE A 760 23.59 7.31 -6.23
C ILE A 760 23.97 8.22 -5.05
N ALA A 761 25.02 9.00 -5.20
CA ALA A 761 25.33 10.11 -4.30
C ALA A 761 25.42 11.42 -5.09
N TRP A 762 24.94 12.50 -4.48
CA TRP A 762 24.95 13.81 -5.12
C TRP A 762 25.39 14.90 -4.14
N GLN A 763 25.94 15.97 -4.69
CA GLN A 763 26.37 17.16 -3.96
C GLN A 763 26.16 18.41 -4.82
N GLY A 764 25.64 19.48 -4.23
CA GLY A 764 25.32 20.71 -4.94
C GLY A 764 24.33 20.50 -6.11
N GLY A 765 23.35 19.59 -5.93
CA GLY A 765 22.36 19.26 -6.94
C GLY A 765 22.89 18.45 -8.14
N ARG A 766 24.10 17.88 -8.06
CA ARG A 766 24.76 17.16 -9.17
C ARG A 766 25.24 15.79 -8.72
N LEU A 767 25.26 14.84 -9.65
CA LEU A 767 25.84 13.52 -9.39
C LEU A 767 27.29 13.66 -8.93
N ALA A 768 27.61 13.15 -7.73
CA ALA A 768 28.96 13.07 -7.17
C ALA A 768 29.57 11.69 -7.42
N SER A 769 28.80 10.63 -7.28
CA SER A 769 29.19 9.26 -7.63
C SER A 769 27.96 8.38 -7.77
N GLY A 770 28.11 7.28 -8.52
CA GLY A 770 27.12 6.22 -8.61
C GLY A 770 27.78 4.86 -8.72
N GLU A 771 27.01 3.81 -8.45
CA GLU A 771 27.38 2.43 -8.72
C GLU A 771 26.18 1.67 -9.28
N VAL A 772 26.39 0.85 -10.28
CA VAL A 772 25.39 -0.04 -10.88
C VAL A 772 25.85 -1.48 -10.73
N LEU A 773 25.14 -2.28 -9.98
CA LEU A 773 25.30 -3.73 -9.93
C LEU A 773 24.34 -4.36 -10.95
N SER A 774 24.85 -5.02 -11.97
CA SER A 774 24.03 -5.77 -12.92
C SER A 774 23.82 -7.20 -12.42
N ARG A 775 22.60 -7.54 -11.98
CA ARG A 775 22.30 -8.91 -11.51
C ARG A 775 22.12 -9.93 -12.65
N LEU A 776 21.72 -9.47 -13.84
CA LEU A 776 21.42 -10.33 -14.99
C LEU A 776 22.45 -10.26 -16.10
N GLY A 777 23.22 -9.17 -16.23
CA GLY A 777 24.02 -8.85 -17.42
C GLY A 777 23.19 -8.17 -18.52
N GLY A 778 23.77 -7.99 -19.70
CA GLY A 778 23.13 -7.38 -20.87
C GLY A 778 23.37 -5.88 -20.99
N PRO A 779 22.72 -5.22 -21.96
CA PRO A 779 22.95 -3.80 -22.22
C PRO A 779 22.40 -2.92 -21.09
N CYS A 780 23.16 -1.88 -20.77
CA CYS A 780 22.78 -0.86 -19.79
C CYS A 780 23.00 0.52 -20.40
N THR A 781 21.96 1.33 -20.41
CA THR A 781 22.05 2.75 -20.76
C THR A 781 21.83 3.59 -19.52
N ILE A 782 22.73 4.51 -19.24
CA ILE A 782 22.62 5.44 -18.11
C ILE A 782 22.43 6.84 -18.65
N ARG A 783 21.45 7.58 -18.14
CA ARG A 783 21.22 9.00 -18.39
C ARG A 783 21.52 9.83 -17.14
N SER A 784 22.07 11.01 -17.34
CA SER A 784 22.28 12.02 -16.29
C SER A 784 22.18 13.43 -16.87
N ALA A 785 21.81 14.39 -16.03
CA ALA A 785 21.78 15.81 -16.41
C ALA A 785 23.19 16.38 -16.70
N THR A 786 24.22 15.80 -16.10
CA THR A 786 25.62 16.20 -16.28
C THR A 786 26.44 15.08 -16.93
N PRO A 787 27.61 15.41 -17.56
CA PRO A 787 28.48 14.37 -18.11
C PRO A 787 28.85 13.31 -17.09
N ILE A 788 28.88 12.05 -17.52
CA ILE A 788 29.27 10.90 -16.70
C ILE A 788 30.29 10.03 -17.42
N ALA A 789 31.03 9.25 -16.66
CA ALA A 789 32.01 8.29 -17.15
C ALA A 789 31.97 6.98 -16.38
N ILE A 790 32.39 5.90 -17.03
CA ILE A 790 32.73 4.62 -16.37
C ILE A 790 34.25 4.41 -16.52
N PRO A 791 35.04 4.84 -15.53
CA PRO A 791 36.51 4.86 -15.66
C PRO A 791 37.12 3.49 -15.94
N ALA A 792 36.58 2.43 -15.34
CA ALA A 792 37.07 1.07 -15.51
C ALA A 792 36.94 0.57 -16.97
N LEU A 793 35.99 1.10 -17.75
CA LEU A 793 35.77 0.79 -19.15
C LEU A 793 36.34 1.87 -20.11
N LYS A 794 36.88 2.96 -19.54
CA LYS A 794 37.35 4.15 -20.28
C LYS A 794 36.24 4.76 -21.18
N LEU A 795 34.98 4.67 -20.72
CA LEU A 795 33.81 5.18 -21.45
C LEU A 795 33.38 6.53 -20.88
N ARG A 796 32.93 7.42 -21.75
CA ARG A 796 32.35 8.73 -21.40
C ARG A 796 31.01 8.89 -22.08
N SER A 797 30.09 9.58 -21.43
CA SER A 797 28.75 9.88 -21.95
C SER A 797 28.82 10.86 -23.10
N GLN A 798 27.83 10.75 -23.99
CA GLN A 798 27.61 11.66 -25.09
C GLN A 798 26.43 12.56 -24.77
N LYS A 799 26.44 13.80 -25.30
CA LYS A 799 25.33 14.72 -25.19
C LYS A 799 24.13 14.19 -25.96
N SER A 800 22.98 14.23 -25.36
CA SER A 800 21.70 13.78 -25.94
C SER A 800 20.59 14.77 -25.58
N ALA A 801 19.35 14.52 -26.03
CA ALA A 801 18.20 15.28 -25.56
C ALA A 801 18.07 15.13 -24.03
N LEU A 802 17.83 16.22 -23.34
CA LEU A 802 17.67 16.25 -21.86
C LEU A 802 18.87 15.66 -21.11
N GLY A 803 20.11 16.01 -21.48
CA GLY A 803 21.33 15.67 -20.73
C GLY A 803 22.32 14.82 -21.50
N TYR A 804 22.87 13.79 -20.85
CA TYR A 804 23.95 12.95 -21.35
C TYR A 804 23.61 11.47 -21.19
N THR A 805 23.94 10.64 -22.18
CA THR A 805 23.72 9.18 -22.13
C THR A 805 25.02 8.41 -22.35
N LEU A 806 25.12 7.25 -21.73
CA LEU A 806 26.22 6.29 -21.87
C LEU A 806 25.65 4.88 -21.92
N THR A 807 25.93 4.16 -23.01
CA THR A 807 25.49 2.76 -23.22
C THR A 807 26.67 1.82 -23.22
N PHE A 808 26.54 0.67 -22.55
CA PHE A 808 27.58 -0.36 -22.50
C PHE A 808 26.99 -1.72 -22.13
N ASP A 809 27.71 -2.79 -22.47
CA ASP A 809 27.32 -4.14 -22.07
C ASP A 809 27.82 -4.47 -20.67
N THR A 810 26.92 -5.03 -19.86
CA THR A 810 27.23 -5.47 -18.50
C THR A 810 27.38 -6.97 -18.42
N ARG A 811 28.13 -7.43 -17.41
CA ARG A 811 28.24 -8.85 -17.05
C ARG A 811 27.44 -9.14 -15.79
N LYS A 812 26.80 -10.31 -15.74
CA LYS A 812 26.05 -10.78 -14.56
C LYS A 812 26.93 -10.74 -13.30
N GLY A 813 26.43 -10.10 -12.24
CA GLY A 813 27.10 -9.93 -10.96
C GLY A 813 28.18 -8.85 -10.91
N ALA A 814 28.45 -8.16 -12.03
CA ALA A 814 29.49 -7.12 -12.07
C ALA A 814 28.96 -5.77 -11.56
N ARG A 815 29.87 -5.00 -10.95
CA ARG A 815 29.64 -3.63 -10.46
C ARG A 815 30.37 -2.61 -11.34
N TYR A 816 29.69 -1.53 -11.65
CA TYR A 816 30.19 -0.46 -12.51
C TYR A 816 30.09 0.88 -11.79
N ARG A 817 31.24 1.47 -11.46
CA ARG A 817 31.29 2.79 -10.86
C ARG A 817 30.99 3.86 -11.92
N VAL A 818 30.05 4.73 -11.62
CA VAL A 818 29.70 5.91 -12.40
C VAL A 818 30.32 7.13 -11.73
N ALA A 819 31.15 7.86 -12.45
CA ALA A 819 31.79 9.08 -11.98
C ALA A 819 31.30 10.29 -12.78
N PRO A 820 31.39 11.52 -12.25
CA PRO A 820 31.30 12.74 -13.08
C PRO A 820 32.27 12.67 -14.25
N GLY A 821 31.83 13.09 -15.45
CA GLY A 821 32.58 13.02 -16.69
C GLY A 821 33.59 14.14 -16.89
#